data_45bad413c95126e9ac30605443eae972
#
_entry.id   45bad413c95126e9ac30605443eae972
#
_cell.length_a   1.000
_cell.length_b   1.000
_cell.length_c   1.000
_cell.angle_alpha   90.00
_cell.angle_beta   90.00
_cell.angle_gamma   90.00
#
_symmetry.space_group_name_H-M   'P 1'
#
loop_
_entity.id
_entity.type
_entity.pdbx_description
1 polymer ?
#
loop_
_entity_poly.entity_id
_entity_poly.type
_entity_poly.pdbx_seq_one_letter_code
_entity_poly.pdbx_strand_id
1 'polypeptide(L)'
;MQNNLEYRGMLRLCLIFLFSFFPPPYFAHFPHGHCFKVSTILMTQQQQISGTVTDPYGPMPGVHVLIKGTNKGTFTDQEGQYSLLVNNKDTLVFSYLGYHSRELPVLGRTTLDIEMQSEITELQEVEINAGYYTVKERERTGSISRVTAKEIELQPIVSPLEALQGHMAGVEVVQNNGIPGNAPLIRIRGQNSLRDDGNFPLYIIDGMPINSTPIDGGNNFYLSGIDPLSTLNLSNIESIEVLKDADATAIYGSRGANGVVLVTTKKGTYRQKTEIEARWYSGMGQVSNKEDLLSTEQYLAIRKTALQNDGRQPDEFSDYDLLLWDQHRYTDWQEVLFGGTSQITDLNIAASGGNGTTSFRLGGSYHNEGLVFPGDNSYHKVTAGLQLDHISENNKLQMNFSANYGIDQSDVPAYDNSFVATALILPPNAPRIKNEDGSLHWEEWQYSQWDNPYAAILYRNSSDVGHNLIVNLGLSYQLFHNLTFKANMGYNNMARDYKASFSKEQYSPEIREDQNHSSRERHADRKSWIIEPQFTYRAKMGKGTLDGLIGATFQQNDSKNLIVTGEGFVSTALIGDLAAAQNVNIINNEIKRYKYNAVFARLGYNHEQKYFINLTGRRDGSSRFGPNKRFANFWAIGGAWIFSGENFVKQNLPFISFGKFRGSYGITGSDQIGDYGYLDAYEATAGPNGIYPTQLTNPNYSWEENKKLETALELGFLNDRITLGASWYRNRSSNQLVGYPLPSITGFSSVQANLPATVQNTGWEFELATMNIRSKNFSWQTFINLTVPKNKLLSFPDIEQTSYANIYRIGHPLNIRLLYEYEGVDPGTGLYRVKDVNQDGQYDFNDAIVVKKLGREYFGGLTNKFSYKGMELRFLWEFVKQSAPERETSLPGYKAMQTAQFFGDWQYGQNNNVQTVSESFEAGTAYYNAQLSERFFSDASFLRLRTLSLSYDLPTLPLKEIGLKGCSLFLQAQNLFTITNYNSLNVENPGNATLPALKTLTLGVQINL
;
A
#
# COMPACT_ATOMS: atom_id res chain seq x y z
N MET A 1 -30.13 -17.12 -18.96
CA MET A 1 -29.80 -18.54 -19.15
C MET A 1 -28.85 -18.82 -20.33
N GLN A 2 -28.43 -17.83 -21.09
CA GLN A 2 -27.47 -17.98 -22.21
C GLN A 2 -26.00 -17.71 -21.85
N ASN A 3 -25.72 -16.99 -20.80
CA ASN A 3 -24.32 -16.64 -20.41
C ASN A 3 -23.53 -17.73 -19.65
N ASN A 4 -24.17 -18.86 -19.31
CA ASN A 4 -23.49 -19.97 -18.62
C ASN A 4 -22.87 -21.03 -19.56
N LEU A 5 -23.02 -20.88 -20.87
CA LEU A 5 -22.49 -21.84 -21.85
C LEU A 5 -21.14 -21.44 -22.44
N GLU A 6 -20.82 -20.16 -22.51
CA GLU A 6 -19.51 -19.69 -23.02
C GLU A 6 -18.36 -19.91 -22.02
N TYR A 7 -18.61 -19.79 -20.73
CA TYR A 7 -17.58 -20.03 -19.71
C TYR A 7 -17.18 -21.50 -19.57
N ARG A 8 -18.08 -22.44 -19.88
CA ARG A 8 -17.73 -23.88 -19.90
C ARG A 8 -16.94 -24.30 -21.14
N GLY A 9 -17.01 -23.54 -22.24
CA GLY A 9 -16.22 -23.77 -23.45
C GLY A 9 -14.76 -23.37 -23.30
N MET A 10 -14.52 -22.25 -22.64
CA MET A 10 -13.16 -21.72 -22.42
C MET A 10 -12.33 -22.53 -21.42
N LEU A 11 -12.97 -23.07 -20.38
CA LEU A 11 -12.29 -23.95 -19.42
C LEU A 11 -11.90 -25.31 -20.02
N ARG A 12 -12.65 -25.81 -21.01
CA ARG A 12 -12.29 -27.06 -21.74
C ARG A 12 -11.18 -26.86 -22.76
N LEU A 13 -11.05 -25.65 -23.33
CA LEU A 13 -9.96 -25.36 -24.28
C LEU A 13 -8.60 -25.19 -23.54
N CYS A 14 -8.58 -24.62 -22.35
CA CYS A 14 -7.34 -24.52 -21.56
C CYS A 14 -6.82 -25.87 -21.06
N LEU A 15 -7.70 -26.85 -20.81
CA LEU A 15 -7.28 -28.21 -20.40
C LEU A 15 -6.78 -29.07 -21.54
N ILE A 16 -7.18 -28.83 -22.78
CA ILE A 16 -6.74 -29.61 -23.96
C ILE A 16 -5.36 -29.12 -24.45
N PHE A 17 -4.97 -27.86 -24.23
CA PHE A 17 -3.65 -27.35 -24.61
C PHE A 17 -2.51 -27.76 -23.67
N LEU A 18 -2.80 -28.23 -22.46
CA LEU A 18 -1.79 -28.70 -21.50
C LEU A 18 -1.35 -30.14 -21.64
N PHE A 19 -2.04 -30.95 -22.47
CA PHE A 19 -1.73 -32.38 -22.63
C PHE A 19 -1.10 -32.79 -23.98
N SER A 20 -0.80 -31.82 -24.87
CA SER A 20 -0.38 -32.13 -26.25
C SER A 20 1.14 -32.04 -26.52
N PHE A 21 1.99 -31.88 -25.49
CA PHE A 21 3.44 -31.65 -25.68
C PHE A 21 4.36 -32.64 -24.96
N PHE A 22 3.99 -33.92 -24.80
CA PHE A 22 4.96 -34.94 -24.39
C PHE A 22 4.90 -36.14 -25.34
N PRO A 23 6.00 -36.47 -26.05
CA PRO A 23 6.09 -37.71 -26.78
C PRO A 23 6.34 -38.88 -25.80
N PRO A 24 5.85 -40.11 -26.14
CA PRO A 24 6.02 -41.27 -25.29
C PRO A 24 7.46 -41.81 -25.31
N PRO A 25 7.92 -42.45 -24.22
CA PRO A 25 9.27 -43.00 -24.17
C PRO A 25 9.38 -44.27 -25.01
N TYR A 26 10.38 -44.31 -25.86
CA TYR A 26 10.78 -45.53 -26.60
C TYR A 26 11.46 -46.53 -25.66
N PHE A 27 10.94 -47.74 -25.60
CA PHE A 27 11.64 -48.89 -25.04
C PHE A 27 12.71 -49.38 -26.04
N ALA A 28 13.97 -49.34 -25.63
CA ALA A 28 15.05 -49.98 -26.36
C ALA A 28 15.38 -51.31 -25.72
N HIS A 29 15.29 -52.37 -26.55
CA HIS A 29 15.74 -53.70 -26.24
C HIS A 29 17.28 -53.77 -26.24
N PHE A 30 17.84 -54.40 -25.22
CA PHE A 30 19.26 -54.82 -25.20
C PHE A 30 19.40 -56.29 -25.58
N PRO A 31 20.34 -56.63 -26.44
CA PRO A 31 20.76 -58.01 -26.58
C PRO A 31 21.97 -58.36 -25.69
N HIS A 32 21.93 -59.58 -25.16
CA HIS A 32 22.99 -60.17 -24.36
C HIS A 32 24.25 -60.38 -25.14
N GLY A 33 25.43 -60.07 -24.56
CA GLY A 33 26.72 -60.47 -25.01
C GLY A 33 27.72 -60.68 -23.87
N HIS A 34 28.03 -61.89 -23.50
CA HIS A 34 29.01 -62.24 -22.49
C HIS A 34 30.45 -61.94 -22.96
N CYS A 35 31.22 -61.22 -22.06
CA CYS A 35 32.68 -61.39 -22.15
C CYS A 35 33.25 -61.33 -20.73
N PHE A 36 33.77 -62.43 -20.25
CA PHE A 36 34.54 -62.55 -19.01
C PHE A 36 35.89 -61.86 -19.17
N LYS A 37 36.19 -60.89 -18.38
CA LYS A 37 37.54 -60.42 -18.04
C LYS A 37 37.82 -60.67 -16.58
N VAL A 38 38.75 -61.53 -16.31
CA VAL A 38 39.35 -61.77 -15.01
C VAL A 38 40.12 -60.49 -14.62
N SER A 39 39.64 -59.77 -13.59
CA SER A 39 40.40 -58.72 -12.98
C SER A 39 40.99 -59.22 -11.67
N THR A 40 42.27 -59.16 -11.60
CA THR A 40 43.08 -59.34 -10.36
C THR A 40 42.58 -58.46 -9.23
N ILE A 41 42.11 -59.11 -8.17
CA ILE A 41 41.70 -58.40 -6.94
C ILE A 41 42.96 -57.98 -6.25
N LEU A 42 43.34 -56.69 -6.39
CA LEU A 42 44.20 -55.99 -5.45
C LEU A 42 43.41 -55.77 -4.17
N MET A 43 43.71 -56.58 -3.13
CA MET A 43 43.22 -56.32 -1.76
C MET A 43 43.72 -54.95 -1.32
N THR A 44 42.92 -53.92 -1.38
CA THR A 44 43.16 -52.66 -0.72
C THR A 44 43.00 -52.89 0.79
N GLN A 45 44.07 -52.69 1.53
CA GLN A 45 44.12 -52.79 2.99
C GLN A 45 43.28 -51.67 3.56
N GLN A 46 42.06 -52.00 4.03
CA GLN A 46 41.20 -51.07 4.78
C GLN A 46 41.76 -50.87 6.17
N GLN A 47 41.85 -49.64 6.58
CA GLN A 47 42.27 -49.29 7.94
C GLN A 47 41.10 -48.57 8.68
N GLN A 48 41.09 -48.69 10.00
CA GLN A 48 40.15 -47.94 10.82
C GLN A 48 40.72 -46.56 11.10
N ILE A 49 39.95 -45.51 10.76
CA ILE A 49 40.25 -44.12 11.16
C ILE A 49 39.26 -43.69 12.22
N SER A 50 39.74 -43.01 13.23
CA SER A 50 38.92 -42.42 14.28
C SER A 50 39.33 -40.96 14.51
N GLY A 51 38.53 -40.20 15.25
CA GLY A 51 38.86 -38.83 15.62
C GLY A 51 37.70 -38.12 16.31
N THR A 52 37.93 -36.92 16.74
CA THR A 52 36.92 -36.08 17.41
C THR A 52 36.64 -34.88 16.54
N VAL A 53 35.35 -34.58 16.39
CA VAL A 53 34.87 -33.37 15.73
C VAL A 53 34.43 -32.37 16.79
N THR A 54 35.01 -31.17 16.74
CA THR A 54 34.76 -30.09 17.70
C THR A 54 34.37 -28.81 16.96
N ASP A 55 33.79 -27.87 17.71
CA ASP A 55 33.71 -26.45 17.36
C ASP A 55 34.33 -25.60 18.49
N PRO A 56 34.36 -24.25 18.39
CA PRO A 56 34.86 -23.37 19.45
C PRO A 56 34.14 -23.52 20.80
N TYR A 57 33.02 -24.20 20.86
CA TYR A 57 32.21 -24.40 22.06
C TYR A 57 32.31 -25.81 22.65
N GLY A 58 32.94 -26.77 21.95
CA GLY A 58 33.17 -28.12 22.41
C GLY A 58 32.94 -29.23 21.41
N PRO A 59 32.83 -30.51 21.86
CA PRO A 59 32.57 -31.66 21.00
C PRO A 59 31.23 -31.56 20.27
N MET A 60 31.18 -31.99 18.99
CA MET A 60 30.02 -31.91 18.16
C MET A 60 29.37 -33.28 17.92
N PRO A 61 28.24 -33.62 18.53
CA PRO A 61 27.52 -34.85 18.25
C PRO A 61 26.70 -34.74 16.94
N GLY A 62 26.58 -35.89 16.24
CA GLY A 62 25.71 -35.98 15.04
C GLY A 62 26.31 -35.40 13.76
N VAL A 63 27.59 -35.11 13.71
CA VAL A 63 28.29 -34.69 12.48
C VAL A 63 28.36 -35.88 11.53
N HIS A 64 27.93 -35.67 10.28
CA HIS A 64 28.01 -36.66 9.22
C HIS A 64 29.41 -36.78 8.68
N VAL A 65 30.01 -37.97 8.75
CA VAL A 65 31.37 -38.29 8.26
C VAL A 65 31.22 -39.28 7.12
N LEU A 66 31.40 -38.84 5.87
CA LEU A 66 31.21 -39.66 4.65
C LEU A 66 32.54 -39.86 3.89
N ILE A 67 32.69 -41.01 3.26
CA ILE A 67 33.76 -41.21 2.26
C ILE A 67 33.30 -40.55 0.96
N LYS A 68 34.03 -39.56 0.46
CA LYS A 68 33.72 -38.82 -0.76
C LYS A 68 33.44 -39.73 -1.95
N GLY A 69 32.30 -39.49 -2.62
CA GLY A 69 31.90 -40.28 -3.78
C GLY A 69 31.26 -41.63 -3.46
N THR A 70 31.02 -41.95 -2.18
CA THR A 70 30.34 -43.18 -1.76
C THR A 70 29.19 -42.91 -0.82
N ASN A 71 28.34 -43.90 -0.53
CA ASN A 71 27.30 -43.82 0.51
C ASN A 71 27.77 -44.42 1.85
N LYS A 72 29.06 -44.61 2.05
CA LYS A 72 29.63 -45.17 3.28
C LYS A 72 30.04 -44.04 4.22
N GLY A 73 29.58 -44.05 5.46
CA GLY A 73 29.87 -43.06 6.47
C GLY A 73 29.40 -43.46 7.85
N THR A 74 29.59 -42.56 8.79
CA THR A 74 29.18 -42.67 10.19
C THR A 74 28.74 -41.29 10.69
N PHE A 75 28.24 -41.24 11.94
CA PHE A 75 27.95 -40.01 12.68
C PHE A 75 28.85 -39.93 13.93
N THR A 76 29.14 -38.71 14.38
CA THR A 76 29.79 -38.53 15.67
C THR A 76 28.83 -38.85 16.82
N ASP A 77 29.32 -39.42 17.90
CA ASP A 77 28.60 -39.70 19.13
C ASP A 77 28.43 -38.43 20.00
N GLN A 78 27.95 -38.58 21.26
CA GLN A 78 27.70 -37.45 22.16
C GLN A 78 28.96 -36.72 22.58
N GLU A 79 30.12 -37.38 22.57
CA GLU A 79 31.45 -36.86 22.83
C GLU A 79 32.18 -36.36 21.56
N GLY A 80 31.42 -36.28 20.42
CA GLY A 80 31.95 -35.84 19.13
C GLY A 80 32.87 -36.83 18.45
N GLN A 81 32.98 -38.07 18.94
CA GLN A 81 33.92 -39.10 18.40
C GLN A 81 33.28 -39.86 17.22
N TYR A 82 34.14 -40.22 16.26
CA TYR A 82 33.74 -41.06 15.14
C TYR A 82 34.74 -42.14 14.84
N SER A 83 34.29 -43.23 14.20
CA SER A 83 35.15 -44.29 13.74
C SER A 83 34.57 -44.86 12.43
N LEU A 84 35.47 -45.05 11.41
CA LEU A 84 35.04 -45.46 10.08
C LEU A 84 36.14 -46.29 9.41
N LEU A 85 35.81 -47.34 8.66
CA LEU A 85 36.74 -48.12 7.86
C LEU A 85 36.94 -47.44 6.49
N VAL A 86 38.20 -47.13 6.17
CA VAL A 86 38.58 -46.33 5.00
C VAL A 86 39.83 -46.93 4.31
N ASN A 87 40.05 -46.56 3.06
CA ASN A 87 41.30 -46.82 2.35
C ASN A 87 42.26 -45.62 2.44
N ASN A 88 43.53 -45.83 2.33
CA ASN A 88 44.58 -44.78 2.41
C ASN A 88 44.37 -43.58 1.43
N LYS A 89 43.65 -43.82 0.31
CA LYS A 89 43.42 -42.84 -0.73
C LYS A 89 42.07 -42.15 -0.59
N ASP A 90 41.26 -42.53 0.40
CA ASP A 90 39.92 -41.95 0.60
C ASP A 90 40.03 -40.50 1.14
N THR A 91 39.03 -39.70 0.86
CA THR A 91 38.78 -38.37 1.39
C THR A 91 37.51 -38.40 2.24
N LEU A 92 37.59 -37.96 3.47
CA LEU A 92 36.43 -37.81 4.35
C LEU A 92 35.80 -36.46 4.16
N VAL A 93 34.46 -36.45 4.08
CA VAL A 93 33.63 -35.23 4.05
C VAL A 93 32.90 -35.16 5.38
N PHE A 94 33.17 -34.09 6.13
CA PHE A 94 32.52 -33.76 7.39
C PHE A 94 31.46 -32.71 7.10
N SER A 95 30.20 -32.99 7.43
CA SER A 95 29.10 -32.09 7.19
C SER A 95 28.15 -32.07 8.38
N TYR A 96 27.70 -30.87 8.76
CA TYR A 96 26.73 -30.64 9.81
C TYR A 96 25.89 -29.41 9.47
N LEU A 97 24.60 -29.42 9.80
CA LEU A 97 23.70 -28.31 9.47
C LEU A 97 24.16 -27.03 10.20
N GLY A 98 24.43 -25.97 9.43
CA GLY A 98 24.93 -24.70 9.98
C GLY A 98 26.45 -24.63 10.13
N TYR A 99 27.21 -25.56 9.50
CA TYR A 99 28.67 -25.57 9.47
C TYR A 99 29.23 -25.80 8.06
N HIS A 100 30.34 -25.15 7.72
CA HIS A 100 31.03 -25.39 6.45
C HIS A 100 31.48 -26.83 6.34
N SER A 101 31.05 -27.52 5.29
CA SER A 101 31.54 -28.88 5.01
C SER A 101 33.03 -28.87 4.77
N ARG A 102 33.79 -29.78 5.40
CA ARG A 102 35.22 -29.91 5.23
C ARG A 102 35.58 -31.26 4.62
N GLU A 103 36.49 -31.21 3.68
CA GLU A 103 37.02 -32.41 3.01
C GLU A 103 38.46 -32.57 3.41
N LEU A 104 38.82 -33.74 3.95
CA LEU A 104 40.19 -34.07 4.36
C LEU A 104 40.60 -35.45 3.84
N PRO A 105 41.72 -35.59 3.10
CA PRO A 105 42.24 -36.85 2.65
C PRO A 105 42.81 -37.65 3.81
N VAL A 106 42.61 -38.98 3.83
CA VAL A 106 43.02 -39.91 4.86
C VAL A 106 44.57 -40.02 4.94
N LEU A 107 45.25 -40.19 3.80
CA LEU A 107 46.70 -40.22 3.66
C LEU A 107 47.41 -41.13 4.67
N GLY A 108 46.81 -42.28 5.00
CA GLY A 108 47.41 -43.25 5.96
C GLY A 108 47.27 -42.90 7.44
N ARG A 109 46.54 -41.83 7.79
CA ARG A 109 46.30 -41.47 9.19
C ARG A 109 45.29 -42.40 9.84
N THR A 110 45.55 -42.79 11.07
CA THR A 110 44.65 -43.59 11.90
C THR A 110 43.77 -42.73 12.79
N THR A 111 44.20 -41.46 13.03
CA THR A 111 43.44 -40.48 13.80
C THR A 111 43.38 -39.18 13.02
N LEU A 112 42.16 -38.55 12.99
CA LEU A 112 41.89 -37.30 12.30
C LEU A 112 40.86 -36.47 13.07
N ASP A 113 41.40 -35.56 13.90
CA ASP A 113 40.57 -34.58 14.64
C ASP A 113 40.29 -33.37 13.76
N ILE A 114 39.11 -32.81 13.88
CA ILE A 114 38.69 -31.68 13.07
C ILE A 114 37.92 -30.66 13.91
N GLU A 115 38.23 -29.41 13.70
CA GLU A 115 37.45 -28.29 14.17
C GLU A 115 36.53 -27.79 13.01
N MET A 116 35.21 -27.96 13.17
CA MET A 116 34.22 -27.44 12.25
C MET A 116 34.05 -25.95 12.46
N GLN A 117 34.17 -25.20 11.41
CA GLN A 117 33.79 -23.78 11.44
C GLN A 117 32.28 -23.67 11.22
N SER A 118 31.63 -23.11 12.21
CA SER A 118 30.22 -22.76 12.03
C SER A 118 30.12 -21.99 10.72
N GLU A 119 29.23 -22.43 9.85
CA GLU A 119 28.66 -21.58 8.86
C GLU A 119 27.93 -20.52 9.69
N ILE A 120 28.71 -19.56 10.22
CA ILE A 120 28.13 -18.28 10.47
C ILE A 120 27.58 -17.96 9.11
N THR A 121 26.27 -18.05 8.96
CA THR A 121 25.56 -17.28 8.00
C THR A 121 26.04 -15.85 8.29
N GLU A 122 27.10 -15.42 7.66
CA GLU A 122 27.20 -14.03 7.25
C GLU A 122 25.84 -13.87 6.63
N LEU A 123 24.97 -13.12 7.32
CA LEU A 123 23.67 -12.72 6.83
C LEU A 123 23.89 -12.48 5.36
N GLN A 124 23.33 -13.34 4.47
CA GLN A 124 23.59 -13.25 3.03
C GLN A 124 23.44 -11.78 2.74
N GLU A 125 24.55 -11.12 2.38
CA GLU A 125 24.66 -9.67 2.42
C GLU A 125 23.48 -9.16 1.60
N VAL A 126 22.47 -8.56 2.26
CA VAL A 126 21.16 -8.28 1.69
C VAL A 126 21.37 -7.34 0.52
N GLU A 127 21.12 -7.83 -0.68
CA GLU A 127 21.09 -6.99 -1.86
C GLU A 127 19.77 -6.24 -1.93
N ILE A 128 19.84 -4.93 -2.13
CA ILE A 128 18.71 -4.04 -2.30
C ILE A 128 18.55 -3.73 -3.78
N ASN A 129 17.34 -3.91 -4.29
CA ASN A 129 16.99 -3.50 -5.63
C ASN A 129 16.71 -1.98 -5.64
N ALA A 130 17.49 -1.23 -6.43
CA ALA A 130 17.29 0.20 -6.69
C ALA A 130 16.72 0.44 -8.12
N GLY A 131 16.19 -0.60 -8.75
CA GLY A 131 15.61 -0.61 -10.09
C GLY A 131 16.64 -0.77 -11.20
N TYR A 132 17.40 0.26 -11.50
CA TYR A 132 18.43 0.21 -12.55
C TYR A 132 19.71 -0.52 -12.12
N TYR A 133 19.94 -0.67 -10.82
CA TYR A 133 21.10 -1.34 -10.24
C TYR A 133 20.74 -2.01 -8.92
N THR A 134 21.52 -3.00 -8.52
CA THR A 134 21.47 -3.61 -7.18
C THR A 134 22.67 -3.13 -6.37
N VAL A 135 22.50 -3.01 -5.08
CA VAL A 135 23.54 -2.59 -4.15
C VAL A 135 23.42 -3.36 -2.83
N LYS A 136 24.53 -3.70 -2.23
CA LYS A 136 24.54 -4.27 -0.89
C LYS A 136 24.04 -3.25 0.12
N GLU A 137 23.24 -3.69 1.09
CA GLU A 137 22.64 -2.79 2.08
C GLU A 137 23.69 -1.93 2.80
N ARG A 138 24.83 -2.51 3.16
CA ARG A 138 25.92 -1.81 3.83
C ARG A 138 26.63 -0.79 2.93
N GLU A 139 26.63 -0.99 1.61
CA GLU A 139 27.32 -0.16 0.63
C GLU A 139 26.46 0.95 0.03
N ARG A 140 25.13 0.93 0.27
CA ARG A 140 24.22 1.93 -0.27
C ARG A 140 24.56 3.34 0.20
N THR A 141 24.44 4.29 -0.71
CA THR A 141 24.58 5.73 -0.47
C THR A 141 23.21 6.40 -0.32
N GLY A 142 22.19 5.88 -1.02
CA GLY A 142 20.84 6.37 -0.98
C GLY A 142 20.00 5.82 0.17
N SER A 143 18.87 6.48 0.44
CA SER A 143 17.87 6.07 1.45
C SER A 143 16.85 5.15 0.80
N ILE A 144 16.94 3.86 1.12
CA ILE A 144 16.05 2.81 0.62
C ILE A 144 15.59 1.98 1.81
N SER A 145 14.28 1.85 1.99
CA SER A 145 13.66 0.93 2.96
C SER A 145 13.01 -0.23 2.22
N ARG A 146 12.95 -1.40 2.86
CA ARG A 146 12.45 -2.64 2.24
C ARG A 146 11.48 -3.37 3.18
N VAL A 147 10.41 -3.94 2.60
CA VAL A 147 9.55 -4.97 3.21
C VAL A 147 9.71 -6.25 2.39
N THR A 148 9.89 -7.37 3.08
CA THR A 148 10.17 -8.68 2.47
C THR A 148 8.88 -9.49 2.24
N ALA A 149 8.96 -10.52 1.36
CA ALA A 149 7.87 -11.47 1.13
C ALA A 149 7.26 -12.00 2.42
N LYS A 150 8.11 -12.38 3.39
CA LYS A 150 7.65 -12.93 4.67
C LYS A 150 6.81 -11.94 5.47
N GLU A 151 7.13 -10.65 5.41
CA GLU A 151 6.38 -9.59 6.12
C GLU A 151 5.04 -9.30 5.43
N ILE A 152 5.00 -9.41 4.10
CA ILE A 152 3.77 -9.25 3.31
C ILE A 152 2.82 -10.44 3.57
N GLU A 153 3.33 -11.66 3.50
CA GLU A 153 2.55 -12.88 3.66
C GLU A 153 1.93 -13.05 5.06
N LEU A 154 2.48 -12.38 6.08
CA LEU A 154 1.94 -12.41 7.45
C LEU A 154 0.71 -11.53 7.64
N GLN A 155 0.20 -10.88 6.60
CA GLN A 155 -0.90 -9.93 6.66
C GLN A 155 -2.03 -10.37 5.73
N PRO A 156 -3.29 -10.47 6.20
CA PRO A 156 -4.46 -10.71 5.36
C PRO A 156 -4.92 -9.38 4.74
N ILE A 157 -4.21 -8.90 3.71
CA ILE A 157 -4.44 -7.63 3.01
C ILE A 157 -4.76 -7.86 1.54
N VAL A 158 -5.39 -6.87 0.90
CA VAL A 158 -5.73 -6.90 -0.53
C VAL A 158 -4.69 -6.17 -1.38
N SER A 159 -4.17 -5.03 -0.87
CA SER A 159 -3.20 -4.18 -1.56
C SER A 159 -1.78 -4.38 -1.02
N PRO A 160 -0.75 -4.48 -1.89
CA PRO A 160 0.65 -4.51 -1.44
C PRO A 160 1.09 -3.21 -0.74
N LEU A 161 0.42 -2.08 -0.98
CA LEU A 161 0.73 -0.81 -0.32
C LEU A 161 0.36 -0.82 1.16
N GLU A 162 -0.65 -1.58 1.55
CA GLU A 162 -1.05 -1.74 2.96
C GLU A 162 0.05 -2.44 3.78
N ALA A 163 0.85 -3.32 3.14
CA ALA A 163 1.97 -3.99 3.81
C ALA A 163 3.07 -3.03 4.28
N LEU A 164 3.11 -1.79 3.79
CA LEU A 164 4.10 -0.79 4.16
C LEU A 164 3.76 -0.07 5.47
N GLN A 165 2.48 -0.10 5.88
CA GLN A 165 1.98 0.69 7.00
C GLN A 165 2.63 0.26 8.33
N GLY A 166 3.25 1.22 9.02
CA GLY A 166 3.96 0.99 10.29
C GLY A 166 5.30 0.29 10.16
N HIS A 167 5.73 -0.14 8.97
CA HIS A 167 6.99 -0.88 8.76
C HIS A 167 8.17 0.00 8.40
N MET A 168 7.96 1.19 7.84
CA MET A 168 9.02 2.01 7.25
C MET A 168 9.04 3.44 7.80
N ALA A 169 10.20 3.90 8.25
CA ALA A 169 10.39 5.32 8.55
C ALA A 169 10.28 6.19 7.28
N GLY A 170 9.67 7.36 7.40
CA GLY A 170 9.49 8.32 6.29
C GLY A 170 8.40 7.95 5.27
N VAL A 171 7.67 6.87 5.50
CA VAL A 171 6.56 6.42 4.63
C VAL A 171 5.27 6.45 5.43
N GLU A 172 4.38 7.36 5.08
CA GLU A 172 3.05 7.47 5.64
C GLU A 172 2.07 6.72 4.75
N VAL A 173 1.34 5.76 5.31
CA VAL A 173 0.24 5.06 4.64
C VAL A 173 -1.01 5.26 5.49
N VAL A 174 -2.12 5.62 4.84
CA VAL A 174 -3.42 5.84 5.50
C VAL A 174 -4.48 5.07 4.74
N GLN A 175 -5.21 4.21 5.44
CA GLN A 175 -6.42 3.58 4.90
C GLN A 175 -7.60 4.56 5.08
N ASN A 176 -8.11 5.08 3.98
CA ASN A 176 -9.19 6.08 4.03
C ASN A 176 -10.55 5.47 4.42
N ASN A 177 -10.76 4.19 4.08
CA ASN A 177 -11.93 3.42 4.52
C ASN A 177 -11.62 1.92 4.56
N GLY A 178 -12.55 1.12 5.10
CA GLY A 178 -12.47 -0.33 5.22
C GLY A 178 -13.04 -1.12 4.04
N ILE A 179 -13.17 -0.51 2.86
CA ILE A 179 -13.67 -1.19 1.64
C ILE A 179 -12.49 -1.86 0.92
N PRO A 180 -12.57 -3.17 0.60
CA PRO A 180 -11.52 -3.87 -0.14
C PRO A 180 -11.27 -3.24 -1.52
N GLY A 181 -10.01 -3.12 -1.94
CA GLY A 181 -9.62 -2.53 -3.22
C GLY A 181 -9.53 -1.00 -3.24
N ASN A 182 -9.97 -0.31 -2.18
CA ASN A 182 -9.78 1.14 -2.06
C ASN A 182 -8.30 1.52 -1.98
N ALA A 183 -7.90 2.57 -2.70
CA ALA A 183 -6.50 3.02 -2.71
C ALA A 183 -6.13 3.64 -1.36
N PRO A 184 -5.10 3.11 -0.65
CA PRO A 184 -4.56 3.80 0.50
C PRO A 184 -3.83 5.07 0.06
N LEU A 185 -3.91 6.12 0.87
CA LEU A 185 -3.09 7.30 0.67
C LEU A 185 -1.65 6.98 1.09
N ILE A 186 -0.70 7.14 0.16
CA ILE A 186 0.72 6.96 0.44
C ILE A 186 1.48 8.27 0.22
N ARG A 187 2.27 8.68 1.20
CA ARG A 187 3.16 9.85 1.16
C ARG A 187 4.55 9.49 1.62
N ILE A 188 5.56 9.86 0.84
CA ILE A 188 6.96 9.64 1.17
C ILE A 188 7.59 10.98 1.54
N ARG A 189 7.94 11.14 2.84
CA ARG A 189 8.53 12.37 3.39
C ARG A 189 7.67 13.63 3.22
N GLY A 190 6.33 13.45 3.27
CA GLY A 190 5.35 14.54 3.29
C GLY A 190 4.87 14.99 1.91
N GLN A 191 4.14 16.11 1.90
CA GLN A 191 3.50 16.69 0.72
C GLN A 191 4.41 17.74 0.08
N ASN A 192 4.73 17.57 -1.20
CA ASN A 192 5.63 18.45 -1.95
C ASN A 192 4.87 19.48 -2.81
N SER A 193 3.71 19.09 -3.35
CA SER A 193 2.89 19.92 -4.22
C SER A 193 1.67 20.46 -3.51
N LEU A 194 1.23 21.68 -3.88
CA LEU A 194 -0.05 22.28 -3.44
C LEU A 194 -1.25 21.48 -3.98
N ARG A 195 -1.08 20.71 -5.04
CA ARG A 195 -2.10 19.84 -5.62
C ARG A 195 -2.02 18.46 -4.99
N ASP A 196 -3.16 17.87 -4.64
CA ASP A 196 -3.21 16.54 -4.05
C ASP A 196 -2.72 15.47 -5.03
N ASP A 197 -3.13 15.52 -6.30
CA ASP A 197 -2.71 14.60 -7.36
C ASP A 197 -1.24 14.75 -7.76
N GLY A 198 -0.57 15.83 -7.36
CA GLY A 198 0.86 16.08 -7.56
C GLY A 198 1.78 15.37 -6.54
N ASN A 199 1.25 14.55 -5.63
CA ASN A 199 2.01 13.98 -4.50
C ASN A 199 2.17 12.45 -4.54
N PHE A 200 1.63 11.75 -5.54
CA PHE A 200 1.77 10.29 -5.65
C PHE A 200 3.21 9.87 -5.97
N PRO A 201 3.76 8.84 -5.30
CA PRO A 201 5.05 8.25 -5.67
C PRO A 201 4.95 7.49 -7.00
N LEU A 202 6.07 7.25 -7.64
CA LEU A 202 6.13 6.37 -8.81
C LEU A 202 6.06 4.90 -8.40
N TYR A 203 5.17 4.11 -9.00
CA TYR A 203 5.12 2.66 -8.83
C TYR A 203 5.82 1.95 -9.98
N ILE A 204 6.65 0.95 -9.66
CA ILE A 204 7.37 0.14 -10.65
C ILE A 204 7.23 -1.34 -10.26
N ILE A 205 6.75 -2.17 -11.18
CA ILE A 205 6.63 -3.63 -11.00
C ILE A 205 7.58 -4.31 -11.96
N ASP A 206 8.56 -5.05 -11.45
CA ASP A 206 9.59 -5.76 -12.23
C ASP A 206 10.28 -4.89 -13.31
N GLY A 207 10.40 -3.58 -13.06
CA GLY A 207 10.96 -2.61 -14.00
C GLY A 207 9.94 -1.89 -14.88
N MET A 208 8.65 -2.26 -14.87
CA MET A 208 7.59 -1.56 -15.59
C MET A 208 6.97 -0.46 -14.70
N PRO A 209 7.12 0.84 -15.05
CA PRO A 209 6.41 1.90 -14.36
C PRO A 209 4.93 1.88 -14.72
N ILE A 210 4.07 1.97 -13.69
CA ILE A 210 2.63 2.07 -13.82
C ILE A 210 2.14 3.42 -13.33
N ASN A 211 0.99 3.84 -13.85
CA ASN A 211 0.37 5.08 -13.40
C ASN A 211 -0.10 4.92 -11.94
N SER A 212 0.48 5.71 -11.06
CA SER A 212 0.19 5.68 -9.62
C SER A 212 -1.06 6.44 -9.21
N THR A 213 -1.66 7.22 -10.11
CA THR A 213 -2.93 7.90 -9.82
C THR A 213 -4.02 6.84 -9.66
N PRO A 214 -4.71 6.80 -8.51
CA PRO A 214 -5.84 5.92 -8.32
C PRO A 214 -6.86 6.04 -9.46
N ILE A 215 -7.57 4.96 -9.72
CA ILE A 215 -8.61 4.96 -10.72
C ILE A 215 -9.89 5.37 -10.02
N ASP A 216 -10.55 6.41 -10.53
CA ASP A 216 -11.88 6.74 -10.04
C ASP A 216 -12.80 5.54 -10.30
N GLY A 217 -13.36 4.94 -9.25
CA GLY A 217 -14.21 3.75 -9.32
C GLY A 217 -15.63 4.02 -9.83
N GLY A 218 -15.95 5.27 -10.16
CA GLY A 218 -17.33 5.64 -10.54
C GLY A 218 -18.34 5.56 -9.40
N ASN A 219 -17.94 5.03 -8.26
CA ASN A 219 -18.70 4.93 -7.03
C ASN A 219 -17.99 5.73 -5.92
N ASN A 220 -18.72 6.62 -5.26
CA ASN A 220 -18.19 7.51 -4.20
C ASN A 220 -17.74 6.76 -2.93
N PHE A 221 -17.99 5.46 -2.79
CA PHE A 221 -17.41 4.63 -1.74
C PHE A 221 -15.88 4.57 -1.83
N TYR A 222 -15.33 4.60 -3.03
CA TYR A 222 -13.90 4.66 -3.23
C TYR A 222 -13.41 6.12 -3.16
N LEU A 223 -13.41 6.67 -1.96
CA LEU A 223 -13.01 8.07 -1.67
C LEU A 223 -11.69 8.48 -2.31
N SER A 224 -10.75 7.53 -2.36
CA SER A 224 -9.42 7.73 -2.94
C SER A 224 -9.27 7.06 -4.31
N GLY A 225 -10.36 6.52 -4.87
CA GLY A 225 -10.31 5.69 -6.06
C GLY A 225 -9.82 4.27 -5.76
N ILE A 226 -9.71 3.46 -6.81
CA ILE A 226 -9.27 2.07 -6.74
C ILE A 226 -7.74 2.02 -6.86
N ASP A 227 -7.11 1.19 -6.02
CA ASP A 227 -5.67 0.99 -6.03
C ASP A 227 -5.18 0.36 -7.34
N PRO A 228 -4.26 0.99 -8.09
CA PRO A 228 -3.67 0.42 -9.29
C PRO A 228 -2.93 -0.90 -9.07
N LEU A 229 -2.55 -1.21 -7.83
CA LEU A 229 -1.86 -2.43 -7.44
C LEU A 229 -2.79 -3.52 -6.88
N SER A 230 -4.10 -3.26 -6.74
CA SER A 230 -5.08 -4.21 -6.18
C SER A 230 -5.08 -5.57 -6.88
N THR A 231 -4.81 -5.59 -8.18
CA THR A 231 -4.81 -6.81 -9.03
C THR A 231 -3.53 -7.64 -8.94
N LEU A 232 -2.53 -7.24 -8.13
CA LEU A 232 -1.33 -8.05 -7.93
C LEU A 232 -1.57 -9.21 -6.95
N ASN A 233 -0.93 -10.33 -7.23
CA ASN A 233 -0.87 -11.44 -6.28
C ASN A 233 0.20 -11.18 -5.22
N LEU A 234 -0.22 -10.96 -3.98
CA LEU A 234 0.66 -10.68 -2.85
C LEU A 234 1.64 -11.82 -2.55
N SER A 235 1.21 -13.07 -2.70
CA SER A 235 2.06 -14.24 -2.49
C SER A 235 3.18 -14.40 -3.54
N ASN A 236 3.07 -13.70 -4.68
CA ASN A 236 4.12 -13.65 -5.70
C ASN A 236 5.10 -12.48 -5.51
N ILE A 237 4.92 -11.61 -4.51
CA ILE A 237 5.83 -10.50 -4.24
C ILE A 237 7.02 -11.00 -3.42
N GLU A 238 8.24 -10.71 -3.87
CA GLU A 238 9.50 -10.99 -3.18
C GLU A 238 9.85 -9.88 -2.20
N SER A 239 9.68 -8.63 -2.66
CA SER A 239 9.98 -7.44 -1.85
C SER A 239 9.31 -6.19 -2.40
N ILE A 240 9.14 -5.23 -1.50
CA ILE A 240 8.76 -3.86 -1.86
C ILE A 240 9.84 -2.93 -1.30
N GLU A 241 10.55 -2.23 -2.18
CA GLU A 241 11.54 -1.21 -1.83
C GLU A 241 10.95 0.19 -2.02
N VAL A 242 11.24 1.09 -1.07
CA VAL A 242 10.84 2.51 -1.16
C VAL A 242 12.08 3.38 -1.20
N LEU A 243 12.27 4.08 -2.31
CA LEU A 243 13.38 5.01 -2.56
C LEU A 243 12.95 6.42 -2.18
N LYS A 244 13.69 7.08 -1.29
CA LYS A 244 13.23 8.32 -0.63
C LYS A 244 14.05 9.56 -0.97
N ASP A 245 15.37 9.45 -1.10
CA ASP A 245 16.30 10.58 -1.26
C ASP A 245 16.68 10.89 -2.72
N ALA A 246 17.52 11.89 -2.91
CA ALA A 246 17.94 12.30 -4.25
C ALA A 246 18.81 11.26 -4.96
N ASP A 247 19.76 10.61 -4.27
CA ASP A 247 20.67 9.64 -4.90
C ASP A 247 19.93 8.41 -5.41
N ALA A 248 18.93 7.92 -4.64
CA ALA A 248 18.10 6.79 -5.04
C ALA A 248 17.08 7.16 -6.13
N THR A 249 16.54 8.39 -6.15
CA THR A 249 15.39 8.76 -7.01
C THR A 249 15.74 9.57 -8.25
N ALA A 250 16.90 10.26 -8.32
CA ALA A 250 17.25 11.13 -9.46
C ALA A 250 17.38 10.38 -10.79
N ILE A 251 17.73 9.10 -10.76
CA ILE A 251 17.79 8.27 -11.96
C ILE A 251 16.40 8.08 -12.61
N TYR A 252 15.31 8.28 -11.85
CA TYR A 252 13.93 8.29 -12.33
C TYR A 252 13.45 9.69 -12.78
N GLY A 253 14.29 10.71 -12.58
CA GLY A 253 14.07 12.09 -13.05
C GLY A 253 12.83 12.74 -12.47
N SER A 254 11.97 13.26 -13.33
CA SER A 254 10.73 13.94 -12.96
C SER A 254 9.73 13.04 -12.25
N ARG A 255 9.76 11.74 -12.50
CA ARG A 255 8.84 10.79 -11.87
C ARG A 255 9.27 10.38 -10.46
N GLY A 256 10.51 10.70 -10.06
CA GLY A 256 11.08 10.38 -8.74
C GLY A 256 10.91 11.49 -7.69
N ALA A 257 10.20 12.60 -7.98
CA ALA A 257 10.05 13.73 -7.06
C ALA A 257 9.45 13.32 -5.71
N ASN A 258 8.39 12.51 -5.73
CA ASN A 258 7.65 12.09 -4.55
C ASN A 258 8.09 10.72 -4.00
N GLY A 259 9.26 10.22 -4.45
CA GLY A 259 9.75 8.89 -4.12
C GLY A 259 9.33 7.83 -5.14
N VAL A 260 9.88 6.63 -4.98
CA VAL A 260 9.62 5.49 -5.88
C VAL A 260 9.34 4.25 -5.05
N VAL A 261 8.30 3.52 -5.38
CA VAL A 261 7.95 2.22 -4.80
C VAL A 261 8.23 1.15 -5.85
N LEU A 262 9.20 0.29 -5.56
CA LEU A 262 9.59 -0.83 -6.42
C LEU A 262 8.98 -2.11 -5.88
N VAL A 263 8.21 -2.80 -6.68
CA VAL A 263 7.66 -4.12 -6.39
C VAL A 263 8.42 -5.15 -7.21
N THR A 264 9.07 -6.08 -6.54
CA THR A 264 9.81 -7.19 -7.17
C THR A 264 9.04 -8.47 -6.95
N THR A 265 8.79 -9.24 -8.01
CA THR A 265 8.09 -10.52 -7.90
C THR A 265 9.05 -11.68 -7.73
N LYS A 266 8.59 -12.77 -7.05
CA LYS A 266 9.35 -13.99 -6.80
C LYS A 266 9.73 -14.68 -8.11
N LYS A 267 10.93 -15.21 -8.17
CA LYS A 267 11.49 -15.94 -9.33
C LYS A 267 11.61 -17.44 -9.05
N GLY A 268 11.76 -18.21 -10.11
CA GLY A 268 12.18 -19.61 -10.01
C GLY A 268 13.66 -19.73 -9.65
N THR A 269 14.07 -20.89 -9.14
CA THR A 269 15.46 -21.17 -8.77
C THR A 269 16.08 -22.12 -9.79
N TYR A 270 17.27 -21.78 -10.28
CA TYR A 270 18.03 -22.66 -11.19
C TYR A 270 18.46 -23.95 -10.49
N ARG A 271 18.53 -25.04 -11.24
CA ARG A 271 18.94 -26.37 -10.76
C ARG A 271 18.07 -26.94 -9.64
N GLN A 272 16.84 -26.47 -9.52
CA GLN A 272 15.85 -26.93 -8.55
C GLN A 272 14.81 -27.80 -9.24
N LYS A 273 14.49 -28.96 -8.63
CA LYS A 273 13.31 -29.74 -9.04
C LYS A 273 12.06 -28.90 -8.86
N THR A 274 11.05 -29.17 -9.69
CA THR A 274 9.77 -28.50 -9.56
C THR A 274 9.21 -28.70 -8.15
N GLU A 275 8.85 -27.62 -7.51
CA GLU A 275 8.19 -27.54 -6.21
C GLU A 275 6.84 -26.87 -6.38
N ILE A 276 5.84 -27.37 -5.67
CA ILE A 276 4.50 -26.79 -5.63
C ILE A 276 4.28 -26.26 -4.23
N GLU A 277 3.91 -24.99 -4.16
CA GLU A 277 3.51 -24.30 -2.95
C GLU A 277 2.02 -24.03 -3.02
N ALA A 278 1.26 -24.40 -1.98
CA ALA A 278 -0.15 -24.07 -1.83
C ALA A 278 -0.37 -23.40 -0.47
N ARG A 279 -1.04 -22.26 -0.47
CA ARG A 279 -1.42 -21.53 0.74
C ARG A 279 -2.90 -21.23 0.68
N TRP A 280 -3.60 -21.59 1.76
CA TRP A 280 -5.02 -21.30 1.94
C TRP A 280 -5.26 -20.73 3.31
N TYR A 281 -6.12 -19.72 3.39
CA TYR A 281 -6.66 -19.23 4.65
C TYR A 281 -8.11 -18.80 4.50
N SER A 282 -8.82 -18.84 5.61
CA SER A 282 -10.17 -18.30 5.74
C SER A 282 -10.32 -17.60 7.08
N GLY A 283 -11.25 -16.67 7.14
CA GLY A 283 -11.47 -15.89 8.35
C GLY A 283 -12.63 -14.92 8.23
N MET A 284 -12.69 -14.01 9.18
CA MET A 284 -13.75 -13.04 9.29
C MET A 284 -13.21 -11.64 9.61
N GLY A 285 -13.95 -10.63 9.13
CA GLY A 285 -13.72 -9.22 9.41
C GLY A 285 -14.95 -8.57 10.01
N GLN A 286 -14.76 -7.63 10.91
CA GLN A 286 -15.81 -6.79 11.50
C GLN A 286 -15.30 -5.37 11.64
N VAL A 287 -16.21 -4.42 11.74
CA VAL A 287 -15.87 -3.01 11.99
C VAL A 287 -15.04 -2.90 13.28
N SER A 288 -13.92 -2.17 13.20
CA SER A 288 -12.99 -2.07 14.33
C SER A 288 -13.45 -1.14 15.43
N ASN A 289 -14.31 -0.18 15.10
CA ASN A 289 -14.85 0.81 16.03
C ASN A 289 -16.28 1.21 15.66
N LYS A 290 -17.07 1.60 16.64
CA LYS A 290 -18.38 2.24 16.52
C LYS A 290 -18.41 3.47 17.40
N GLU A 291 -19.20 4.47 17.03
CA GLU A 291 -19.43 5.63 17.89
C GLU A 291 -20.41 5.29 19.01
N ASP A 292 -20.18 5.87 20.15
CA ASP A 292 -21.08 5.76 21.30
C ASP A 292 -22.20 6.80 21.15
N LEU A 293 -23.40 6.33 20.78
CA LEU A 293 -24.57 7.14 20.44
C LEU A 293 -25.63 7.08 21.54
N LEU A 294 -26.60 8.01 21.48
CA LEU A 294 -27.68 8.14 22.47
C LEU A 294 -28.61 6.93 22.47
N SER A 295 -29.12 6.57 23.66
CA SER A 295 -30.33 5.77 23.77
C SER A 295 -31.56 6.57 23.35
N THR A 296 -32.68 5.89 23.09
CA THR A 296 -33.96 6.53 22.77
C THR A 296 -34.41 7.50 23.88
N GLU A 297 -34.26 7.10 25.13
CA GLU A 297 -34.63 7.94 26.27
C GLU A 297 -33.81 9.25 26.33
N GLN A 298 -32.50 9.12 26.11
CA GLN A 298 -31.60 10.29 26.09
C GLN A 298 -31.90 11.22 24.91
N TYR A 299 -32.11 10.64 23.74
CA TYR A 299 -32.49 11.38 22.54
C TYR A 299 -33.79 12.17 22.76
N LEU A 300 -34.85 11.53 23.22
CA LEU A 300 -36.13 12.14 23.49
C LEU A 300 -36.06 13.22 24.57
N ALA A 301 -35.19 13.04 25.58
CA ALA A 301 -34.97 14.08 26.62
C ALA A 301 -34.41 15.37 26.02
N ILE A 302 -33.40 15.23 25.12
CA ILE A 302 -32.81 16.41 24.42
C ILE A 302 -33.88 17.04 23.53
N ARG A 303 -34.62 16.28 22.73
CA ARG A 303 -35.68 16.80 21.86
C ARG A 303 -36.74 17.60 22.60
N LYS A 304 -37.27 17.01 23.65
CA LYS A 304 -38.32 17.68 24.48
C LYS A 304 -37.80 18.94 25.16
N THR A 305 -36.54 18.92 25.64
CA THR A 305 -35.95 20.09 26.25
C THR A 305 -35.72 21.20 25.22
N ALA A 306 -35.33 20.88 24.00
CA ALA A 306 -35.17 21.87 22.92
C ALA A 306 -36.49 22.58 22.62
N LEU A 307 -37.61 21.85 22.45
CA LEU A 307 -38.92 22.46 22.24
C LEU A 307 -39.37 23.35 23.41
N GLN A 308 -39.08 22.92 24.65
CA GLN A 308 -39.38 23.70 25.83
C GLN A 308 -38.58 25.03 25.85
N ASN A 309 -37.28 24.97 25.53
CA ASN A 309 -36.44 26.14 25.46
C ASN A 309 -36.88 27.11 24.36
N ASP A 310 -37.39 26.61 23.24
CA ASP A 310 -37.91 27.40 22.12
C ASP A 310 -39.38 27.87 22.35
N GLY A 311 -40.01 27.48 23.47
CA GLY A 311 -41.41 27.79 23.74
C GLY A 311 -42.40 27.20 22.74
N ARG A 312 -42.02 26.15 22.04
CA ARG A 312 -42.75 25.49 20.95
C ARG A 312 -43.44 24.20 21.44
N GLN A 313 -44.67 24.00 21.02
CA GLN A 313 -45.35 22.74 21.18
C GLN A 313 -45.03 21.85 20.00
N PRO A 314 -44.87 20.54 20.20
CA PRO A 314 -44.60 19.62 19.09
C PRO A 314 -45.81 19.53 18.14
N ASP A 315 -45.58 19.46 16.85
CA ASP A 315 -46.57 19.21 15.80
C ASP A 315 -46.22 17.96 14.96
N GLU A 316 -47.25 17.29 14.42
CA GLU A 316 -47.09 16.04 13.71
C GLU A 316 -46.25 16.11 12.43
N PHE A 317 -46.18 17.28 11.81
CA PHE A 317 -45.41 17.48 10.59
C PHE A 317 -43.92 17.69 10.86
N SER A 318 -43.61 18.53 11.87
CA SER A 318 -42.23 18.85 12.20
C SER A 318 -41.63 17.92 13.22
N ASP A 319 -42.42 17.32 14.12
CA ASP A 319 -41.93 16.56 15.29
C ASP A 319 -42.51 15.14 15.28
N TYR A 320 -42.52 14.53 14.10
CA TYR A 320 -43.00 13.16 13.87
C TYR A 320 -42.26 12.13 14.78
N ASP A 321 -41.01 12.39 15.09
CA ASP A 321 -40.16 11.56 15.99
C ASP A 321 -40.69 11.55 17.43
N LEU A 322 -41.41 12.57 17.86
CA LEU A 322 -41.99 12.70 19.18
C LEU A 322 -43.48 12.26 19.22
N LEU A 323 -44.21 12.40 18.12
CA LEU A 323 -45.65 12.24 18.11
C LEU A 323 -46.13 11.00 17.31
N LEU A 324 -45.44 10.64 16.23
CA LEU A 324 -45.88 9.55 15.34
C LEU A 324 -45.05 8.29 15.54
N TRP A 325 -43.77 8.42 15.85
CA TRP A 325 -42.90 7.28 16.02
C TRP A 325 -42.97 6.68 17.43
N ASP A 326 -42.71 5.37 17.53
CA ASP A 326 -42.71 4.66 18.81
C ASP A 326 -41.60 5.19 19.72
N GLN A 327 -41.98 5.73 20.88
CA GLN A 327 -41.09 6.34 21.88
C GLN A 327 -40.29 5.28 22.68
N HIS A 328 -40.60 3.97 22.55
CA HIS A 328 -39.92 2.88 23.25
C HIS A 328 -39.00 2.08 22.30
N ARG A 329 -39.08 2.32 21.02
CA ARG A 329 -38.20 1.68 20.02
C ARG A 329 -36.78 2.17 20.22
N TYR A 330 -35.81 1.23 20.18
CA TYR A 330 -34.40 1.51 20.08
C TYR A 330 -33.80 0.70 18.94
N THR A 331 -33.12 1.36 18.02
CA THR A 331 -32.38 0.75 16.90
C THR A 331 -30.97 1.27 16.90
N ASP A 332 -29.97 0.37 17.03
CA ASP A 332 -28.58 0.68 16.73
C ASP A 332 -28.38 0.63 15.21
N TRP A 333 -28.43 1.80 14.60
CA TRP A 333 -28.29 1.91 13.15
C TRP A 333 -26.91 1.53 12.65
N GLN A 334 -25.88 1.64 13.46
CA GLN A 334 -24.54 1.18 13.11
C GLN A 334 -24.52 -0.35 12.98
N GLU A 335 -25.19 -1.06 13.92
CA GLU A 335 -25.32 -2.52 13.84
C GLU A 335 -26.13 -2.94 12.62
N VAL A 336 -27.26 -2.24 12.35
CA VAL A 336 -28.16 -2.55 11.23
C VAL A 336 -27.52 -2.33 9.87
N LEU A 337 -26.76 -1.23 9.70
CA LEU A 337 -26.31 -0.77 8.38
C LEU A 337 -24.88 -1.18 8.04
N PHE A 338 -24.00 -1.38 9.03
CA PHE A 338 -22.62 -1.83 8.79
C PHE A 338 -22.03 -2.72 9.91
N GLY A 339 -22.85 -3.25 10.79
CA GLY A 339 -22.43 -4.18 11.87
C GLY A 339 -22.22 -5.62 11.42
N GLY A 340 -22.37 -5.92 10.13
CA GLY A 340 -22.22 -7.27 9.59
C GLY A 340 -20.80 -7.84 9.73
N THR A 341 -20.67 -9.11 9.33
CA THR A 341 -19.39 -9.82 9.34
C THR A 341 -18.96 -10.14 7.92
N SER A 342 -17.81 -9.61 7.50
CA SER A 342 -17.12 -9.95 6.26
C SER A 342 -16.53 -11.35 6.37
N GLN A 343 -16.77 -12.22 5.40
CA GLN A 343 -16.10 -13.51 5.26
C GLN A 343 -14.95 -13.40 4.29
N ILE A 344 -13.78 -13.88 4.71
CA ILE A 344 -12.55 -13.78 3.92
C ILE A 344 -12.09 -15.19 3.54
N THR A 345 -11.78 -15.43 2.29
CA THR A 345 -11.15 -16.66 1.79
C THR A 345 -10.09 -16.33 0.77
N ASP A 346 -8.90 -16.91 0.93
CA ASP A 346 -7.78 -16.72 0.02
C ASP A 346 -7.10 -18.06 -0.28
N LEU A 347 -6.85 -18.31 -1.55
CA LEU A 347 -6.14 -19.49 -2.05
C LEU A 347 -5.05 -19.05 -3.00
N ASN A 348 -3.83 -19.47 -2.74
CA ASN A 348 -2.68 -19.25 -3.61
C ASN A 348 -2.03 -20.60 -3.94
N ILE A 349 -1.71 -20.81 -5.22
CA ILE A 349 -0.97 -22.00 -5.68
C ILE A 349 0.14 -21.52 -6.61
N ALA A 350 1.36 -22.02 -6.40
CA ALA A 350 2.48 -21.73 -7.27
C ALA A 350 3.33 -22.97 -7.53
N ALA A 351 3.86 -23.07 -8.75
CA ALA A 351 4.84 -24.06 -9.14
C ALA A 351 6.12 -23.35 -9.57
N SER A 352 7.25 -23.75 -9.04
CA SER A 352 8.56 -23.16 -9.39
C SER A 352 9.62 -24.24 -9.54
N GLY A 353 10.61 -23.98 -10.39
CA GLY A 353 11.72 -24.90 -10.60
C GLY A 353 12.65 -24.41 -11.70
N GLY A 354 13.63 -25.23 -12.07
CA GLY A 354 14.53 -24.88 -13.15
C GLY A 354 15.63 -25.90 -13.39
N ASN A 355 16.22 -25.83 -14.58
CA ASN A 355 17.43 -26.56 -14.97
C ASN A 355 18.68 -25.67 -14.80
N GLY A 356 19.79 -26.03 -15.45
CA GLY A 356 21.04 -25.26 -15.35
C GLY A 356 21.01 -23.88 -16.01
N THR A 357 20.08 -23.64 -16.93
CA THR A 357 20.03 -22.43 -17.76
C THR A 357 18.71 -21.67 -17.67
N THR A 358 17.63 -22.33 -17.27
CA THR A 358 16.30 -21.74 -17.25
C THR A 358 15.63 -22.05 -15.93
N SER A 359 15.03 -21.03 -15.30
CA SER A 359 14.15 -21.18 -14.14
C SER A 359 12.79 -20.56 -14.43
N PHE A 360 11.77 -21.08 -13.78
CA PHE A 360 10.40 -20.61 -13.93
C PHE A 360 9.66 -20.57 -12.60
N ARG A 361 8.69 -19.67 -12.50
CA ARG A 361 7.63 -19.68 -11.49
C ARG A 361 6.30 -19.35 -12.18
N LEU A 362 5.31 -20.20 -11.96
CA LEU A 362 3.93 -20.00 -12.37
C LEU A 362 3.07 -20.01 -11.11
N GLY A 363 2.26 -18.99 -10.91
CA GLY A 363 1.40 -18.87 -9.74
C GLY A 363 0.03 -18.34 -10.09
N GLY A 364 -0.97 -18.67 -9.27
CA GLY A 364 -2.31 -18.15 -9.36
C GLY A 364 -2.92 -17.99 -7.99
N SER A 365 -3.88 -17.06 -7.86
CA SER A 365 -4.62 -16.85 -6.62
C SER A 365 -6.10 -16.60 -6.87
N TYR A 366 -6.88 -16.93 -5.86
CA TYR A 366 -8.28 -16.56 -5.72
C TYR A 366 -8.46 -15.94 -4.34
N HIS A 367 -9.02 -14.74 -4.31
CA HIS A 367 -9.40 -14.04 -3.08
C HIS A 367 -10.86 -13.66 -3.14
N ASN A 368 -11.56 -13.84 -2.04
CA ASN A 368 -12.95 -13.40 -1.86
C ASN A 368 -13.11 -12.78 -0.48
N GLU A 369 -13.68 -11.58 -0.43
CA GLU A 369 -13.96 -10.85 0.80
C GLU A 369 -15.36 -10.24 0.72
N GLY A 370 -16.26 -10.68 1.63
CA GLY A 370 -17.58 -10.10 1.81
C GLY A 370 -17.50 -8.70 2.39
N LEU A 371 -18.58 -7.94 2.30
CA LEU A 371 -18.68 -6.63 2.94
C LEU A 371 -19.45 -6.73 4.26
N VAL A 372 -19.28 -5.72 5.13
CA VAL A 372 -20.00 -5.62 6.42
C VAL A 372 -21.40 -5.01 6.26
N PHE A 373 -21.75 -4.57 5.07
CA PHE A 373 -23.09 -4.05 4.75
C PHE A 373 -24.09 -5.18 4.53
N PRO A 374 -25.39 -4.96 4.75
CA PRO A 374 -26.40 -5.95 4.43
C PRO A 374 -26.44 -6.31 2.94
N GLY A 375 -26.80 -7.56 2.63
CA GLY A 375 -26.84 -8.10 1.26
C GLY A 375 -25.62 -8.95 0.92
N ASP A 376 -25.63 -9.55 -0.28
CA ASP A 376 -24.58 -10.46 -0.78
C ASP A 376 -23.47 -9.70 -1.53
N ASN A 377 -23.01 -8.60 -0.94
CA ASN A 377 -21.98 -7.77 -1.53
C ASN A 377 -20.58 -8.33 -1.23
N SER A 378 -19.71 -8.32 -2.23
CA SER A 378 -18.35 -8.89 -2.07
C SER A 378 -17.33 -8.28 -3.05
N TYR A 379 -16.08 -8.48 -2.71
CA TYR A 379 -14.92 -8.22 -3.54
C TYR A 379 -14.26 -9.54 -3.92
N HIS A 380 -14.09 -9.79 -5.22
CA HIS A 380 -13.44 -10.99 -5.76
C HIS A 380 -12.20 -10.60 -6.54
N LYS A 381 -11.13 -11.38 -6.39
CA LYS A 381 -9.91 -11.20 -7.16
C LYS A 381 -9.36 -12.55 -7.63
N VAL A 382 -9.03 -12.65 -8.92
CA VAL A 382 -8.33 -13.79 -9.52
C VAL A 382 -7.06 -13.28 -10.18
N THR A 383 -5.94 -13.93 -9.91
CA THR A 383 -4.66 -13.55 -10.51
C THR A 383 -3.94 -14.74 -11.12
N ALA A 384 -3.15 -14.49 -12.16
CA ALA A 384 -2.18 -15.42 -12.72
C ALA A 384 -0.87 -14.69 -12.99
N GLY A 385 0.26 -15.32 -12.63
CA GLY A 385 1.59 -14.76 -12.81
C GLY A 385 2.57 -15.79 -13.37
N LEU A 386 3.39 -15.38 -14.33
CA LEU A 386 4.46 -16.17 -14.91
C LEU A 386 5.77 -15.40 -14.81
N GLN A 387 6.79 -16.05 -14.27
CA GLN A 387 8.18 -15.58 -14.28
C GLN A 387 9.05 -16.61 -14.98
N LEU A 388 9.86 -16.17 -15.93
CA LEU A 388 10.79 -17.01 -16.68
C LEU A 388 12.14 -16.31 -16.75
N ASP A 389 13.17 -16.93 -16.20
CA ASP A 389 14.54 -16.43 -16.26
C ASP A 389 15.40 -17.43 -17.07
N HIS A 390 16.15 -16.92 -18.04
CA HIS A 390 17.04 -17.74 -18.86
C HIS A 390 18.44 -17.13 -18.93
N ILE A 391 19.44 -17.99 -18.78
CA ILE A 391 20.85 -17.64 -18.95
C ILE A 391 21.44 -18.61 -20.00
N SER A 392 22.02 -18.07 -21.08
CA SER A 392 22.68 -18.89 -22.07
C SER A 392 23.86 -19.66 -21.47
N GLU A 393 24.23 -20.82 -22.05
CA GLU A 393 25.32 -21.68 -21.55
C GLU A 393 26.66 -20.95 -21.41
N ASN A 394 26.94 -19.99 -22.29
CA ASN A 394 28.12 -19.12 -22.22
C ASN A 394 27.99 -17.92 -21.29
N ASN A 395 26.89 -17.81 -20.52
CA ASN A 395 26.55 -16.73 -19.59
C ASN A 395 26.52 -15.32 -20.21
N LYS A 396 26.51 -15.17 -21.54
CA LYS A 396 26.50 -13.86 -22.18
C LYS A 396 25.11 -13.25 -22.34
N LEU A 397 24.10 -14.07 -22.62
CA LEU A 397 22.72 -13.64 -22.74
C LEU A 397 21.95 -14.02 -21.46
N GLN A 398 21.30 -13.03 -20.89
CA GLN A 398 20.31 -13.22 -19.82
C GLN A 398 18.99 -12.62 -20.27
N MET A 399 17.90 -13.33 -20.06
CA MET A 399 16.54 -12.92 -20.35
C MET A 399 15.68 -13.12 -19.11
N ASN A 400 14.95 -12.10 -18.74
CA ASN A 400 13.94 -12.13 -17.68
C ASN A 400 12.61 -11.76 -18.30
N PHE A 401 11.63 -12.62 -18.19
CA PHE A 401 10.26 -12.36 -18.65
C PHE A 401 9.32 -12.47 -17.48
N SER A 402 8.47 -11.46 -17.29
CA SER A 402 7.38 -11.49 -16.33
C SER A 402 6.06 -11.13 -17.00
N ALA A 403 5.01 -11.85 -16.64
CA ALA A 403 3.64 -11.53 -17.04
C ALA A 403 2.73 -11.74 -15.84
N ASN A 404 2.03 -10.69 -15.44
CA ASN A 404 1.04 -10.72 -14.36
C ASN A 404 -0.31 -10.27 -14.93
N TYR A 405 -1.32 -11.10 -14.77
CA TYR A 405 -2.69 -10.78 -15.13
C TYR A 405 -3.59 -10.92 -13.91
N GLY A 406 -4.41 -9.92 -13.67
CA GLY A 406 -5.37 -9.92 -12.59
C GLY A 406 -6.72 -9.43 -13.05
N ILE A 407 -7.77 -10.04 -12.51
CA ILE A 407 -9.16 -9.60 -12.62
C ILE A 407 -9.62 -9.35 -11.20
N ASP A 408 -10.19 -8.20 -10.94
CA ASP A 408 -10.93 -7.91 -9.73
C ASP A 408 -12.35 -7.49 -10.05
N GLN A 409 -13.28 -7.87 -9.20
CA GLN A 409 -14.68 -7.47 -9.28
C GLN A 409 -15.13 -7.02 -7.89
N SER A 410 -15.77 -5.89 -7.84
CA SER A 410 -16.37 -5.34 -6.63
C SER A 410 -17.84 -5.11 -6.86
N ASP A 411 -18.67 -5.89 -6.18
CA ASP A 411 -20.10 -5.72 -6.13
C ASP A 411 -20.43 -4.99 -4.81
N VAL A 412 -20.52 -3.69 -4.89
CA VAL A 412 -20.80 -2.78 -3.75
C VAL A 412 -22.12 -2.06 -4.05
N PRO A 413 -22.98 -1.82 -3.07
CA PRO A 413 -24.15 -0.98 -3.32
C PRO A 413 -23.75 0.34 -3.99
N ALA A 414 -24.51 0.85 -4.94
CA ALA A 414 -24.24 2.10 -5.64
C ALA A 414 -24.50 3.31 -4.72
N TYR A 415 -23.71 3.39 -3.66
CA TYR A 415 -23.79 4.42 -2.63
C TYR A 415 -22.68 5.44 -2.70
N ASP A 416 -22.93 6.55 -2.06
CA ASP A 416 -21.90 7.45 -1.54
C ASP A 416 -21.68 7.20 -0.04
N ASN A 417 -20.75 7.93 0.57
CA ASN A 417 -20.47 7.83 2.01
C ASN A 417 -21.65 8.23 2.89
N SER A 418 -22.74 8.72 2.32
CA SER A 418 -23.95 9.10 3.05
C SER A 418 -24.52 7.94 3.87
N PHE A 419 -24.28 6.69 3.46
CA PHE A 419 -24.79 5.51 4.14
C PHE A 419 -24.22 5.31 5.54
N VAL A 420 -22.89 5.44 5.68
CA VAL A 420 -22.25 5.41 7.00
C VAL A 420 -22.66 6.63 7.82
N ALA A 421 -22.72 7.80 7.17
CA ALA A 421 -23.20 9.02 7.81
C ALA A 421 -24.65 8.89 8.28
N THR A 422 -25.55 8.29 7.47
CA THR A 422 -26.95 8.04 7.84
C THR A 422 -27.05 7.20 9.11
N ALA A 423 -26.23 6.16 9.26
CA ALA A 423 -26.21 5.34 10.47
C ALA A 423 -25.83 6.12 11.75
N LEU A 424 -25.08 7.22 11.59
CA LEU A 424 -24.62 8.07 12.70
C LEU A 424 -25.58 9.22 13.05
N ILE A 425 -26.57 9.47 12.19
CA ILE A 425 -27.47 10.63 12.37
C ILE A 425 -28.95 10.25 12.46
N LEU A 426 -29.34 9.04 12.05
CA LEU A 426 -30.71 8.58 12.19
C LEU A 426 -31.13 8.51 13.67
N PRO A 427 -32.33 9.03 14.04
CA PRO A 427 -32.84 8.90 15.39
C PRO A 427 -32.97 7.43 15.83
N PRO A 428 -32.75 7.11 17.11
CA PRO A 428 -32.76 5.75 17.60
C PRO A 428 -34.17 5.13 17.60
N ASN A 429 -35.21 5.94 17.63
CA ASN A 429 -36.61 5.52 17.54
C ASN A 429 -37.18 5.57 16.13
N ALA A 430 -36.35 5.79 15.09
CA ALA A 430 -36.82 5.76 13.70
C ALA A 430 -37.51 4.43 13.33
N PRO A 431 -38.39 4.42 12.36
CA PRO A 431 -39.26 3.29 12.05
C PRO A 431 -38.52 2.00 11.69
N ARG A 432 -39.17 0.86 11.86
CA ARG A 432 -38.64 -0.42 11.38
C ARG A 432 -38.40 -0.39 9.88
N ILE A 433 -37.40 -1.13 9.41
CA ILE A 433 -37.03 -1.18 7.99
C ILE A 433 -37.89 -2.12 7.16
N LYS A 434 -38.47 -3.18 7.79
CA LYS A 434 -39.26 -4.22 7.13
C LYS A 434 -40.54 -4.51 7.90
N ASN A 435 -41.56 -4.89 7.17
CA ASN A 435 -42.76 -5.49 7.66
C ASN A 435 -42.55 -6.96 8.10
N GLU A 436 -43.51 -7.56 8.72
CA GLU A 436 -43.43 -8.97 9.15
C GLU A 436 -43.35 -9.95 7.96
N ASP A 437 -43.89 -9.57 6.80
CA ASP A 437 -43.82 -10.35 5.57
C ASP A 437 -42.47 -10.17 4.81
N GLY A 438 -41.56 -9.37 5.34
CA GLY A 438 -40.24 -9.08 4.75
C GLY A 438 -40.21 -7.95 3.72
N SER A 439 -41.34 -7.37 3.35
CA SER A 439 -41.42 -6.18 2.51
C SER A 439 -40.90 -4.93 3.23
N LEU A 440 -40.50 -3.92 2.46
CA LEU A 440 -40.06 -2.65 3.05
C LEU A 440 -41.22 -1.94 3.77
N HIS A 441 -40.93 -1.45 4.95
CA HIS A 441 -41.87 -0.64 5.69
C HIS A 441 -41.76 0.83 5.27
N TRP A 442 -42.86 1.43 4.82
CA TRP A 442 -42.90 2.82 4.37
C TRP A 442 -43.86 3.70 5.19
N GLU A 443 -44.86 3.13 5.82
CA GLU A 443 -45.99 3.86 6.41
C GLU A 443 -45.54 4.92 7.43
N GLU A 444 -44.62 4.61 8.32
CA GLU A 444 -44.12 5.57 9.31
C GLU A 444 -43.00 6.49 8.76
N TRP A 445 -42.30 6.07 7.66
CA TRP A 445 -41.23 6.88 7.05
C TRP A 445 -41.77 8.04 6.22
N GLN A 446 -42.95 7.92 5.64
CA GLN A 446 -43.54 8.91 4.73
C GLN A 446 -43.76 10.29 5.39
N TYR A 447 -43.89 10.35 6.70
CA TYR A 447 -44.08 11.61 7.45
C TYR A 447 -42.74 12.24 7.89
N SER A 448 -41.63 11.64 7.51
CA SER A 448 -40.30 12.09 7.95
C SER A 448 -39.47 12.68 6.82
N GLN A 449 -38.41 13.38 7.17
CA GLN A 449 -37.37 13.81 6.21
C GLN A 449 -36.43 12.66 5.78
N TRP A 450 -36.62 11.46 6.34
CA TRP A 450 -35.77 10.32 6.12
C TRP A 450 -36.44 9.29 5.22
N ASP A 451 -35.72 8.75 4.26
CA ASP A 451 -36.08 7.55 3.53
C ASP A 451 -35.74 6.29 4.33
N ASN A 452 -36.44 5.19 4.06
CA ASN A 452 -36.06 3.90 4.59
C ASN A 452 -34.63 3.53 4.09
N PRO A 453 -33.61 3.50 4.95
CA PRO A 453 -32.22 3.34 4.51
C PRO A 453 -31.95 2.01 3.83
N TYR A 454 -32.80 1.00 4.09
CA TYR A 454 -32.64 -0.34 3.50
C TYR A 454 -33.13 -0.40 2.03
N ALA A 455 -33.99 0.53 1.63
CA ALA A 455 -34.47 0.61 0.24
C ALA A 455 -33.34 0.82 -0.74
N ALA A 456 -32.45 1.72 -0.38
CA ALA A 456 -31.28 1.98 -1.21
C ALA A 456 -30.36 0.75 -1.30
N ILE A 457 -30.16 -0.03 -0.23
CA ILE A 457 -29.36 -1.29 -0.28
C ILE A 457 -29.94 -2.29 -1.27
N LEU A 458 -31.26 -2.41 -1.32
CA LEU A 458 -31.95 -3.37 -2.18
C LEU A 458 -32.00 -2.93 -3.65
N TYR A 459 -32.09 -1.62 -3.91
CA TYR A 459 -32.48 -1.08 -5.21
C TYR A 459 -31.40 -0.23 -5.89
N ARG A 460 -30.24 -0.04 -5.26
CA ARG A 460 -29.05 0.57 -5.86
C ARG A 460 -27.94 -0.45 -5.94
N ASN A 461 -27.73 -1.01 -7.10
CA ASN A 461 -26.70 -2.03 -7.29
C ASN A 461 -25.56 -1.45 -8.15
N SER A 462 -24.34 -1.81 -7.85
CA SER A 462 -23.22 -1.57 -8.75
C SER A 462 -22.28 -2.76 -8.84
N SER A 463 -21.64 -2.88 -9.99
CA SER A 463 -20.56 -3.82 -10.24
C SER A 463 -19.42 -3.09 -10.93
N ASP A 464 -18.22 -3.26 -10.43
CA ASP A 464 -17.00 -2.67 -10.98
C ASP A 464 -16.02 -3.79 -11.27
N VAL A 465 -15.75 -4.05 -12.55
CA VAL A 465 -14.87 -5.12 -13.01
C VAL A 465 -13.59 -4.53 -13.59
N GLY A 466 -12.46 -4.90 -13.00
CA GLY A 466 -11.14 -4.49 -13.44
C GLY A 466 -10.35 -5.61 -14.09
N HIS A 467 -9.62 -5.33 -15.16
CA HIS A 467 -8.67 -6.20 -15.82
C HIS A 467 -7.32 -5.49 -15.87
N ASN A 468 -6.27 -6.15 -15.45
CA ASN A 468 -4.92 -5.57 -15.51
C ASN A 468 -3.91 -6.61 -16.00
N LEU A 469 -3.24 -6.30 -17.12
CA LEU A 469 -2.15 -7.09 -17.67
C LEU A 469 -0.86 -6.27 -17.58
N ILE A 470 0.14 -6.82 -16.91
CA ILE A 470 1.48 -6.23 -16.81
C ILE A 470 2.47 -7.24 -17.38
N VAL A 471 3.17 -6.86 -18.44
CA VAL A 471 4.20 -7.69 -19.07
C VAL A 471 5.52 -6.94 -19.07
N ASN A 472 6.60 -7.62 -18.70
CA ASN A 472 7.94 -7.06 -18.78
C ASN A 472 8.93 -8.08 -19.38
N LEU A 473 9.82 -7.60 -20.23
CA LEU A 473 10.92 -8.36 -20.83
C LEU A 473 12.22 -7.60 -20.62
N GLY A 474 13.09 -8.16 -19.81
CA GLY A 474 14.47 -7.70 -19.60
C GLY A 474 15.43 -8.56 -20.43
N LEU A 475 16.24 -7.93 -21.26
CA LEU A 475 17.33 -8.56 -22.00
C LEU A 475 18.65 -7.96 -21.53
N SER A 476 19.66 -8.82 -21.31
CA SER A 476 21.01 -8.42 -20.95
C SER A 476 22.00 -9.23 -21.75
N TYR A 477 22.89 -8.56 -22.47
CA TYR A 477 23.91 -9.18 -23.30
C TYR A 477 25.29 -8.62 -23.00
N GLN A 478 26.20 -9.49 -22.58
CA GLN A 478 27.59 -9.13 -22.29
C GLN A 478 28.37 -8.96 -23.62
N LEU A 479 28.58 -7.69 -24.04
CA LEU A 479 29.31 -7.35 -25.25
C LEU A 479 30.81 -7.61 -25.08
N PHE A 480 31.39 -7.12 -23.97
CA PHE A 480 32.77 -7.28 -23.55
C PHE A 480 32.81 -7.66 -22.08
N HIS A 481 33.97 -8.06 -21.58
CA HIS A 481 34.12 -8.46 -20.18
C HIS A 481 33.58 -7.41 -19.17
N ASN A 482 33.73 -6.14 -19.50
CA ASN A 482 33.34 -5.02 -18.64
C ASN A 482 32.10 -4.26 -19.13
N LEU A 483 31.57 -4.57 -20.30
CA LEU A 483 30.47 -3.84 -20.93
C LEU A 483 29.30 -4.76 -21.24
N THR A 484 28.15 -4.42 -20.70
CA THR A 484 26.89 -5.13 -20.91
C THR A 484 25.86 -4.20 -21.52
N PHE A 485 25.19 -4.61 -22.58
CA PHE A 485 23.99 -4.00 -23.09
C PHE A 485 22.78 -4.59 -22.35
N LYS A 486 21.86 -3.74 -21.91
CA LYS A 486 20.57 -4.14 -21.32
C LYS A 486 19.44 -3.44 -22.06
N ALA A 487 18.30 -4.06 -22.16
CA ALA A 487 17.07 -3.45 -22.64
C ALA A 487 15.89 -3.96 -21.81
N ASN A 488 15.16 -3.04 -21.17
CA ASN A 488 13.89 -3.34 -20.53
C ASN A 488 12.75 -2.89 -21.44
N MET A 489 11.76 -3.76 -21.65
CA MET A 489 10.57 -3.51 -22.44
C MET A 489 9.35 -3.89 -21.62
N GLY A 490 8.46 -2.95 -21.38
CA GLY A 490 7.28 -3.15 -20.58
C GLY A 490 6.01 -2.77 -21.33
N TYR A 491 4.93 -3.48 -21.03
CA TYR A 491 3.58 -3.18 -21.47
C TYR A 491 2.59 -3.36 -20.33
N ASN A 492 1.73 -2.38 -20.14
CA ASN A 492 0.60 -2.47 -19.20
C ASN A 492 -0.69 -2.13 -19.93
N ASN A 493 -1.73 -2.91 -19.69
CA ASN A 493 -3.08 -2.65 -20.14
C ASN A 493 -4.04 -2.86 -18.96
N MET A 494 -4.67 -1.78 -18.52
CA MET A 494 -5.66 -1.77 -17.47
C MET A 494 -6.97 -1.27 -18.04
N ALA A 495 -8.00 -2.10 -17.97
CA ALA A 495 -9.37 -1.76 -18.36
C ALA A 495 -10.28 -1.90 -17.14
N ARG A 496 -11.29 -1.03 -17.05
CA ARG A 496 -12.25 -1.05 -15.95
C ARG A 496 -13.64 -0.68 -16.44
N ASP A 497 -14.60 -1.55 -16.11
CA ASP A 497 -16.01 -1.41 -16.49
C ASP A 497 -16.85 -1.30 -15.21
N TYR A 498 -17.41 -0.13 -14.98
CA TYR A 498 -18.35 0.13 -13.89
C TYR A 498 -19.77 0.24 -14.43
N LYS A 499 -20.70 -0.42 -13.77
CA LYS A 499 -22.13 -0.33 -14.02
C LYS A 499 -22.87 -0.13 -12.72
N ALA A 500 -23.77 0.85 -12.67
CA ALA A 500 -24.67 1.06 -11.56
C ALA A 500 -26.11 1.16 -12.08
N SER A 501 -27.04 0.60 -11.31
CA SER A 501 -28.48 0.65 -11.54
C SER A 501 -29.18 1.28 -10.35
N PHE A 502 -30.09 2.17 -10.62
CA PHE A 502 -30.90 2.89 -9.65
C PHE A 502 -32.36 2.67 -9.99
N SER A 503 -33.03 1.83 -9.21
CA SER A 503 -34.45 1.57 -9.41
C SER A 503 -35.27 2.64 -8.70
N LYS A 504 -36.38 3.08 -9.32
CA LYS A 504 -37.36 3.97 -8.70
C LYS A 504 -38.03 3.34 -7.46
N GLU A 505 -37.94 2.01 -7.31
CA GLU A 505 -38.42 1.28 -6.14
C GLU A 505 -37.70 1.65 -4.82
N GLN A 506 -36.55 2.35 -4.90
CA GLN A 506 -35.85 2.87 -3.73
C GLN A 506 -36.57 4.03 -3.03
N TYR A 507 -37.53 4.67 -3.70
CA TYR A 507 -38.28 5.79 -3.17
C TYR A 507 -39.58 5.33 -2.52
N SER A 508 -40.13 6.16 -1.63
CA SER A 508 -41.43 5.89 -1.01
C SER A 508 -42.52 5.81 -2.06
N PRO A 509 -43.62 5.04 -1.83
CA PRO A 509 -44.70 4.90 -2.81
C PRO A 509 -45.32 6.20 -3.30
N GLU A 510 -45.31 7.24 -2.42
CA GLU A 510 -45.94 8.55 -2.72
C GLU A 510 -45.23 9.33 -3.81
N ILE A 511 -43.90 9.25 -3.85
CA ILE A 511 -43.06 10.00 -4.80
C ILE A 511 -42.52 9.10 -5.93
N ARG A 512 -42.70 7.79 -5.84
CA ARG A 512 -42.11 6.78 -6.74
C ARG A 512 -42.49 6.97 -8.19
N GLU A 513 -43.77 7.38 -8.47
CA GLU A 513 -44.26 7.56 -9.83
C GLU A 513 -43.63 8.77 -10.52
N ASP A 514 -43.16 9.74 -9.77
CA ASP A 514 -42.44 10.92 -10.28
C ASP A 514 -40.93 10.65 -10.51
N GLN A 515 -40.47 9.45 -10.17
CA GLN A 515 -39.05 9.05 -10.29
C GLN A 515 -38.83 8.13 -11.49
N ASN A 516 -37.64 8.13 -12.00
CA ASN A 516 -37.20 7.28 -13.09
C ASN A 516 -36.25 6.18 -12.64
N HIS A 517 -36.34 5.02 -13.29
CA HIS A 517 -35.22 4.09 -13.30
C HIS A 517 -34.06 4.70 -14.06
N SER A 518 -32.84 4.59 -13.53
CA SER A 518 -31.66 5.12 -14.19
C SER A 518 -30.45 4.16 -14.06
N SER A 519 -29.51 4.31 -14.99
CA SER A 519 -28.23 3.62 -14.96
C SER A 519 -27.08 4.59 -15.16
N ARG A 520 -25.91 4.21 -14.66
CA ARG A 520 -24.65 4.88 -14.94
C ARG A 520 -23.61 3.83 -15.33
N GLU A 521 -23.01 4.02 -16.48
CA GLU A 521 -21.95 3.16 -16.99
C GLU A 521 -20.67 3.96 -17.19
N ARG A 522 -19.54 3.35 -16.87
CA ARG A 522 -18.23 3.91 -17.12
C ARG A 522 -17.32 2.85 -17.73
N HIS A 523 -16.62 3.23 -18.80
CA HIS A 523 -15.58 2.45 -19.45
C HIS A 523 -14.26 3.22 -19.40
N ALA A 524 -13.31 2.74 -18.61
CA ALA A 524 -11.98 3.33 -18.48
C ALA A 524 -10.93 2.36 -19.00
N ASP A 525 -10.03 2.85 -19.87
CA ASP A 525 -8.93 2.07 -20.46
C ASP A 525 -7.63 2.87 -20.34
N ARG A 526 -6.59 2.25 -19.78
CA ARG A 526 -5.24 2.83 -19.65
C ARG A 526 -4.23 1.86 -20.23
N LYS A 527 -3.55 2.26 -21.29
CA LYS A 527 -2.49 1.47 -21.94
C LYS A 527 -1.17 2.23 -21.84
N SER A 528 -0.13 1.52 -21.47
CA SER A 528 1.22 2.09 -21.48
C SER A 528 2.24 1.10 -22.00
N TRP A 529 3.26 1.62 -22.68
CA TRP A 529 4.46 0.86 -23.02
C TRP A 529 5.70 1.68 -22.71
N ILE A 530 6.78 0.97 -22.40
CA ILE A 530 8.10 1.55 -22.14
C ILE A 530 9.18 0.71 -22.82
N ILE A 531 10.22 1.38 -23.31
CA ILE A 531 11.45 0.75 -23.82
C ILE A 531 12.64 1.52 -23.25
N GLU A 532 13.57 0.81 -22.58
CA GLU A 532 14.74 1.40 -21.93
C GLU A 532 16.03 0.65 -22.30
N PRO A 533 16.69 1.03 -23.40
CA PRO A 533 18.03 0.54 -23.72
C PRO A 533 19.08 1.19 -22.83
N GLN A 534 20.05 0.40 -22.36
CA GLN A 534 21.10 0.82 -21.44
C GLN A 534 22.43 0.14 -21.75
N PHE A 535 23.53 0.82 -21.46
CA PHE A 535 24.88 0.24 -21.39
C PHE A 535 25.38 0.34 -19.96
N THR A 536 25.84 -0.75 -19.40
CA THR A 536 26.47 -0.80 -18.07
C THR A 536 27.93 -1.20 -18.23
N TYR A 537 28.82 -0.45 -17.57
CA TYR A 537 30.26 -0.68 -17.58
C TYR A 537 30.73 -0.86 -16.15
N ARG A 538 31.49 -1.94 -15.88
CA ARG A 538 32.11 -2.19 -14.57
C ARG A 538 33.56 -2.56 -14.74
N ALA A 539 34.45 -1.84 -14.04
CA ALA A 539 35.89 -2.09 -14.08
C ALA A 539 36.56 -1.85 -12.73
N LYS A 540 37.64 -2.62 -12.44
CA LYS A 540 38.51 -2.30 -11.32
C LYS A 540 39.39 -1.12 -11.69
N MET A 541 39.47 -0.11 -10.83
CA MET A 541 40.27 1.09 -10.98
C MET A 541 41.08 1.33 -9.71
N GLY A 542 42.38 1.00 -9.73
CA GLY A 542 43.25 1.04 -8.56
C GLY A 542 42.75 0.06 -7.48
N LYS A 543 42.55 0.54 -6.26
CA LYS A 543 41.98 -0.22 -5.14
C LYS A 543 40.44 -0.22 -5.10
N GLY A 544 39.81 0.34 -6.10
CA GLY A 544 38.34 0.48 -6.15
C GLY A 544 37.71 -0.15 -7.37
N THR A 545 36.39 0.01 -7.45
CA THR A 545 35.53 -0.41 -8.57
C THR A 545 34.78 0.81 -9.12
N LEU A 546 34.85 0.98 -10.41
CA LEU A 546 34.08 1.98 -11.15
C LEU A 546 32.87 1.30 -11.80
N ASP A 547 31.67 1.82 -11.55
CA ASP A 547 30.43 1.40 -12.16
C ASP A 547 29.84 2.57 -12.96
N GLY A 548 29.63 2.37 -14.26
CA GLY A 548 29.01 3.34 -15.15
C GLY A 548 27.73 2.80 -15.76
N LEU A 549 26.75 3.66 -15.95
CA LEU A 549 25.51 3.34 -16.65
C LEU A 549 25.10 4.53 -17.49
N ILE A 550 24.72 4.29 -18.75
CA ILE A 550 24.08 5.26 -19.63
C ILE A 550 22.87 4.60 -20.30
N GLY A 551 21.77 5.32 -20.40
CA GLY A 551 20.57 4.77 -21.01
C GLY A 551 19.61 5.83 -21.51
N ALA A 552 18.55 5.37 -22.16
CA ALA A 552 17.44 6.20 -22.63
C ALA A 552 16.10 5.55 -22.25
N THR A 553 15.07 6.37 -22.10
CA THR A 553 13.69 5.93 -21.85
C THR A 553 12.80 6.46 -22.97
N PHE A 554 11.94 5.61 -23.49
CA PHE A 554 10.83 5.95 -24.38
C PHE A 554 9.55 5.35 -23.80
N GLN A 555 8.53 6.19 -23.57
CA GLN A 555 7.27 5.77 -22.97
C GLN A 555 6.09 6.50 -23.62
N GLN A 556 4.99 5.82 -23.76
CA GLN A 556 3.69 6.40 -24.10
C GLN A 556 2.60 5.79 -23.23
N ASN A 557 1.70 6.65 -22.76
CA ASN A 557 0.49 6.26 -22.05
C ASN A 557 -0.71 6.80 -22.83
N ASP A 558 -1.66 5.93 -23.13
CA ASP A 558 -2.95 6.28 -23.72
C ASP A 558 -4.04 5.97 -22.69
N SER A 559 -4.96 6.89 -22.45
CA SER A 559 -6.13 6.66 -21.60
C SER A 559 -7.40 7.12 -22.28
N LYS A 560 -8.47 6.36 -22.02
CA LYS A 560 -9.83 6.67 -22.45
C LYS A 560 -10.73 6.57 -21.25
N ASN A 561 -11.72 7.46 -21.15
CA ASN A 561 -12.71 7.42 -20.09
C ASN A 561 -14.03 7.89 -20.68
N LEU A 562 -15.02 6.97 -20.73
CA LEU A 562 -16.37 7.24 -21.18
C LEU A 562 -17.33 7.03 -20.02
N ILE A 563 -18.15 8.02 -19.73
CA ILE A 563 -19.23 7.93 -18.73
C ILE A 563 -20.55 8.24 -19.43
N VAL A 564 -21.49 7.31 -19.32
CA VAL A 564 -22.82 7.41 -19.90
C VAL A 564 -23.86 7.18 -18.82
N THR A 565 -24.95 7.95 -18.82
CA THR A 565 -26.15 7.70 -18.01
C THR A 565 -27.32 7.39 -18.89
N GLY A 566 -28.14 6.43 -18.47
CA GLY A 566 -29.47 6.13 -19.11
C GLY A 566 -30.58 6.42 -18.12
N GLU A 567 -31.67 7.02 -18.56
CA GLU A 567 -32.82 7.37 -17.72
C GLU A 567 -34.14 7.01 -18.42
N GLY A 568 -35.19 6.79 -17.61
CA GLY A 568 -36.53 6.53 -18.13
C GLY A 568 -36.73 5.10 -18.65
N PHE A 569 -36.09 4.10 -18.02
CA PHE A 569 -36.35 2.69 -18.32
C PHE A 569 -37.76 2.30 -17.87
N VAL A 570 -38.46 1.48 -18.68
CA VAL A 570 -39.82 1.07 -18.39
C VAL A 570 -39.94 -0.03 -17.33
N SER A 571 -38.83 -0.72 -17.01
CA SER A 571 -38.79 -1.76 -15.97
C SER A 571 -37.41 -1.96 -15.41
N THR A 572 -37.31 -2.53 -14.20
CA THR A 572 -36.07 -2.87 -13.54
C THR A 572 -35.21 -3.86 -14.32
N ALA A 573 -35.82 -4.76 -15.09
CA ALA A 573 -35.13 -5.74 -15.92
C ALA A 573 -34.38 -5.13 -17.12
N LEU A 574 -34.71 -3.91 -17.50
CA LEU A 574 -34.09 -3.18 -18.62
C LEU A 574 -33.07 -2.14 -18.17
N ILE A 575 -32.92 -1.90 -16.85
CA ILE A 575 -31.89 -0.97 -16.34
C ILE A 575 -30.52 -1.49 -16.74
N GLY A 576 -29.74 -0.64 -17.44
CA GLY A 576 -28.44 -0.99 -17.98
C GLY A 576 -28.42 -1.46 -19.43
N ASP A 577 -29.56 -1.63 -20.07
CA ASP A 577 -29.66 -1.66 -21.53
C ASP A 577 -29.94 -0.25 -22.05
N LEU A 578 -28.88 0.47 -22.39
CA LEU A 578 -28.94 1.87 -22.81
C LEU A 578 -29.85 2.07 -24.04
N ALA A 579 -30.08 1.02 -24.86
CA ALA A 579 -31.00 1.09 -25.98
C ALA A 579 -32.49 1.17 -25.56
N ALA A 580 -32.80 0.74 -24.34
CA ALA A 580 -34.13 0.81 -23.74
C ALA A 580 -34.36 2.08 -22.90
N ALA A 581 -33.37 2.94 -22.74
CA ALA A 581 -33.49 4.21 -22.04
C ALA A 581 -34.25 5.24 -22.89
N GLN A 582 -35.10 6.05 -22.27
CA GLN A 582 -35.76 7.19 -22.94
C GLN A 582 -34.74 8.31 -23.24
N ASN A 583 -33.82 8.54 -22.31
CA ASN A 583 -32.75 9.53 -22.42
C ASN A 583 -31.40 8.87 -22.16
N VAL A 584 -30.44 9.12 -23.05
CA VAL A 584 -29.05 8.72 -22.90
C VAL A 584 -28.16 9.96 -22.93
N ASN A 585 -27.41 10.20 -21.84
CA ASN A 585 -26.53 11.35 -21.72
C ASN A 585 -25.08 10.89 -21.62
N ILE A 586 -24.23 11.46 -22.44
CA ILE A 586 -22.76 11.29 -22.31
C ILE A 586 -22.27 12.34 -21.33
N ILE A 587 -21.85 11.89 -20.15
CA ILE A 587 -21.34 12.76 -19.07
C ILE A 587 -19.88 13.12 -19.29
N ASN A 588 -19.10 12.15 -19.79
CA ASN A 588 -17.67 12.34 -20.10
C ASN A 588 -17.26 11.44 -21.27
N ASN A 589 -16.47 11.97 -22.18
CA ASN A 589 -15.83 11.22 -23.25
C ASN A 589 -14.42 11.78 -23.46
N GLU A 590 -13.48 11.25 -22.71
CA GLU A 590 -12.14 11.77 -22.64
C GLU A 590 -11.13 10.80 -23.25
N ILE A 591 -10.22 11.32 -24.09
CA ILE A 591 -9.09 10.59 -24.66
C ILE A 591 -7.84 11.41 -24.37
N LYS A 592 -6.88 10.81 -23.67
CA LYS A 592 -5.59 11.44 -23.32
C LYS A 592 -4.43 10.62 -23.87
N ARG A 593 -3.40 11.31 -24.35
CA ARG A 593 -2.14 10.71 -24.76
C ARG A 593 -0.96 11.45 -24.15
N TYR A 594 -0.20 10.75 -23.35
CA TYR A 594 1.03 11.21 -22.74
C TYR A 594 2.24 10.55 -23.41
N LYS A 595 3.24 11.34 -23.76
CA LYS A 595 4.53 10.87 -24.28
C LYS A 595 5.67 11.40 -23.43
N TYR A 596 6.60 10.50 -23.14
CA TYR A 596 7.77 10.81 -22.32
C TYR A 596 9.02 10.18 -22.92
N ASN A 597 10.12 10.92 -22.91
CA ASN A 597 11.42 10.41 -23.25
C ASN A 597 12.50 10.98 -22.31
N ALA A 598 13.60 10.25 -22.17
CA ALA A 598 14.71 10.71 -21.35
C ALA A 598 16.02 10.10 -21.81
N VAL A 599 17.12 10.79 -21.45
CA VAL A 599 18.49 10.25 -21.51
C VAL A 599 19.08 10.41 -20.12
N PHE A 600 19.73 9.36 -19.60
CA PHE A 600 20.28 9.35 -18.25
C PHE A 600 21.63 8.66 -18.18
N ALA A 601 22.43 9.08 -17.20
CA ALA A 601 23.71 8.47 -16.90
C ALA A 601 23.92 8.41 -15.38
N ARG A 602 24.62 7.38 -14.90
CA ARG A 602 25.08 7.25 -13.53
C ARG A 602 26.51 6.76 -13.49
N LEU A 603 27.31 7.35 -12.61
CA LEU A 603 28.68 6.94 -12.35
C LEU A 603 28.84 6.69 -10.84
N GLY A 604 29.27 5.52 -10.48
CA GLY A 604 29.56 5.13 -9.11
C GLY A 604 31.01 4.72 -8.94
N TYR A 605 31.66 5.15 -7.86
CA TYR A 605 33.00 4.71 -7.51
C TYR A 605 33.03 4.24 -6.05
N ASN A 606 33.50 3.01 -5.85
CA ASN A 606 33.70 2.39 -4.55
C ASN A 606 35.20 2.20 -4.34
N HIS A 607 35.79 2.85 -3.32
CA HIS A 607 37.19 2.73 -2.94
C HIS A 607 37.34 1.92 -1.65
N GLU A 608 38.09 0.79 -1.73
CA GLU A 608 38.35 -0.12 -0.61
C GLU A 608 37.11 -0.60 0.16
N GLN A 609 35.90 -0.56 -0.44
CA GLN A 609 34.62 -0.83 0.23
C GLN A 609 34.39 0.06 1.48
N LYS A 610 35.00 1.23 1.51
CA LYS A 610 34.90 2.20 2.60
C LYS A 610 34.35 3.54 2.16
N TYR A 611 34.75 4.01 0.98
CA TYR A 611 34.35 5.31 0.45
C TYR A 611 33.57 5.11 -0.84
N PHE A 612 32.38 5.66 -0.88
CA PHE A 612 31.46 5.54 -2.00
C PHE A 612 31.08 6.93 -2.48
N ILE A 613 31.07 7.13 -3.80
CA ILE A 613 30.53 8.33 -4.42
C ILE A 613 29.70 7.93 -5.64
N ASN A 614 28.54 8.54 -5.78
CA ASN A 614 27.64 8.39 -6.90
C ASN A 614 27.31 9.74 -7.53
N LEU A 615 27.30 9.79 -8.85
CA LEU A 615 26.86 10.92 -9.64
C LEU A 615 25.79 10.44 -10.60
N THR A 616 24.63 11.08 -10.60
CA THR A 616 23.52 10.78 -11.51
C THR A 616 23.13 12.04 -12.25
N GLY A 617 22.94 11.94 -13.56
CA GLY A 617 22.44 13.00 -14.42
C GLY A 617 21.36 12.47 -15.35
N ARG A 618 20.31 13.27 -15.57
CA ARG A 618 19.17 12.91 -16.41
C ARG A 618 18.58 14.13 -17.10
N ARG A 619 18.19 13.98 -18.35
CA ARG A 619 17.41 14.94 -19.11
C ARG A 619 16.11 14.33 -19.55
N ASP A 620 15.00 14.88 -19.09
CA ASP A 620 13.64 14.40 -19.32
C ASP A 620 12.89 15.31 -20.28
N GLY A 621 12.04 14.73 -21.12
CA GLY A 621 11.09 15.42 -21.98
C GLY A 621 9.68 14.89 -21.77
N SER A 622 8.71 15.80 -21.58
CA SER A 622 7.30 15.48 -21.34
C SER A 622 6.38 16.25 -22.28
N SER A 623 5.36 15.56 -22.81
CA SER A 623 4.35 16.18 -23.68
C SER A 623 3.38 17.09 -22.92
N ARG A 624 3.43 17.14 -21.60
CA ARG A 624 2.55 17.95 -20.74
C ARG A 624 2.93 19.43 -20.73
N PHE A 625 4.13 19.75 -21.20
CA PHE A 625 4.66 21.12 -21.19
C PHE A 625 4.76 21.73 -22.59
N GLY A 626 4.73 23.07 -22.63
CA GLY A 626 4.80 23.84 -23.87
C GLY A 626 6.11 23.65 -24.63
N PRO A 627 6.16 24.02 -25.92
CA PRO A 627 7.28 23.71 -26.83
C PRO A 627 8.67 24.10 -26.30
N ASN A 628 8.77 25.24 -25.61
CA ASN A 628 10.03 25.77 -25.09
C ASN A 628 10.40 25.23 -23.68
N LYS A 629 9.51 24.49 -23.02
CA LYS A 629 9.64 23.99 -21.65
C LYS A 629 9.53 22.47 -21.52
N ARG A 630 9.49 21.76 -22.64
CA ARG A 630 9.34 20.29 -22.70
C ARG A 630 10.45 19.53 -22.00
N PHE A 631 11.67 20.08 -21.95
CA PHE A 631 12.83 19.39 -21.41
C PHE A 631 13.35 20.03 -20.13
N ALA A 632 13.69 19.18 -19.15
CA ALA A 632 14.35 19.58 -17.91
C ALA A 632 15.56 18.69 -17.60
N ASN A 633 16.50 19.21 -16.80
CA ASN A 633 17.69 18.50 -16.38
C ASN A 633 17.64 18.24 -14.88
N PHE A 634 17.91 17.01 -14.49
CA PHE A 634 17.92 16.56 -13.11
C PHE A 634 19.26 15.91 -12.78
N TRP A 635 19.69 16.00 -11.53
CA TRP A 635 20.96 15.42 -11.14
C TRP A 635 21.02 15.17 -9.63
N ALA A 636 21.89 14.26 -9.21
CA ALA A 636 22.18 14.03 -7.82
C ALA A 636 23.64 13.62 -7.61
N ILE A 637 24.12 13.93 -6.43
CA ILE A 637 25.36 13.40 -5.87
C ILE A 637 25.05 12.71 -4.55
N GLY A 638 25.59 11.50 -4.39
CA GLY A 638 25.52 10.72 -3.16
C GLY A 638 26.90 10.27 -2.71
N GLY A 639 27.12 10.21 -1.41
CA GLY A 639 28.37 9.71 -0.85
C GLY A 639 28.14 8.93 0.43
N ALA A 640 29.00 7.95 0.69
CA ALA A 640 29.02 7.23 1.95
C ALA A 640 30.44 6.90 2.40
N TRP A 641 30.64 6.91 3.70
CA TRP A 641 31.90 6.52 4.36
C TRP A 641 31.62 5.49 5.44
N ILE A 642 32.10 4.27 5.23
CA ILE A 642 32.06 3.19 6.23
C ILE A 642 33.27 3.36 7.14
N PHE A 643 33.13 4.23 8.16
CA PHE A 643 34.23 4.60 9.05
C PHE A 643 34.64 3.47 10.02
N SER A 644 33.75 2.49 10.27
CA SER A 644 34.12 1.29 11.03
C SER A 644 35.19 0.41 10.34
N GLY A 645 35.36 0.58 9.02
CA GLY A 645 36.42 -0.04 8.26
C GLY A 645 37.81 0.53 8.54
N GLU A 646 37.92 1.71 9.21
CA GLU A 646 39.18 2.39 9.48
C GLU A 646 39.93 1.79 10.67
N ASN A 647 41.25 1.74 10.59
CA ASN A 647 42.09 1.15 11.64
C ASN A 647 41.94 1.90 12.97
N PHE A 648 41.82 3.22 12.94
CA PHE A 648 41.69 4.01 14.17
C PHE A 648 40.34 3.74 14.89
N VAL A 649 39.26 3.44 14.15
CA VAL A 649 37.98 3.07 14.74
C VAL A 649 38.04 1.68 15.33
N LYS A 650 38.59 0.70 14.56
CA LYS A 650 38.76 -0.69 15.05
C LYS A 650 39.58 -0.79 16.32
N GLN A 651 40.61 0.06 16.47
CA GLN A 651 41.49 0.06 17.63
C GLN A 651 40.88 0.80 18.83
N ASN A 652 40.25 1.95 18.62
CA ASN A 652 39.79 2.82 19.71
C ASN A 652 38.31 2.62 20.11
N LEU A 653 37.48 2.09 19.19
CA LEU A 653 36.04 1.89 19.39
C LEU A 653 35.60 0.46 19.00
N PRO A 654 36.19 -0.58 19.62
CA PRO A 654 35.92 -1.98 19.21
C PRO A 654 34.50 -2.45 19.48
N PHE A 655 33.70 -1.71 20.27
CA PHE A 655 32.29 -1.98 20.52
C PHE A 655 31.39 -1.59 19.35
N ILE A 656 31.87 -0.77 18.39
CA ILE A 656 31.19 -0.43 17.13
C ILE A 656 31.54 -1.52 16.11
N SER A 657 30.57 -2.41 15.83
CA SER A 657 30.71 -3.45 14.81
C SER A 657 30.50 -2.91 13.40
N PHE A 658 29.66 -1.91 13.24
CA PHE A 658 29.38 -1.22 11.99
C PHE A 658 29.21 0.28 12.24
N GLY A 659 29.78 1.11 11.37
CA GLY A 659 29.61 2.55 11.41
C GLY A 659 29.71 3.15 10.02
N LYS A 660 28.63 3.83 9.57
CA LYS A 660 28.56 4.46 8.27
C LYS A 660 27.92 5.84 8.38
N PHE A 661 28.54 6.82 7.73
CA PHE A 661 27.98 8.13 7.47
C PHE A 661 27.66 8.24 5.98
N ARG A 662 26.47 8.73 5.62
CA ARG A 662 26.09 8.96 4.23
C ARG A 662 25.35 10.28 4.06
N GLY A 663 25.39 10.81 2.84
CA GLY A 663 24.65 12.00 2.49
C GLY A 663 24.41 12.08 1.01
N SER A 664 23.33 12.75 0.63
CA SER A 664 22.96 13.00 -0.77
C SER A 664 22.38 14.40 -0.94
N TYR A 665 22.62 14.97 -2.12
CA TYR A 665 22.01 16.21 -2.57
C TYR A 665 21.68 16.11 -4.05
N GLY A 666 20.50 16.62 -4.46
CA GLY A 666 20.12 16.63 -5.86
C GLY A 666 18.83 17.36 -6.14
N ILE A 667 18.51 17.44 -7.41
CA ILE A 667 17.32 18.07 -7.95
C ILE A 667 16.55 17.02 -8.76
N THR A 668 15.29 16.84 -8.43
CA THR A 668 14.30 16.07 -9.18
C THR A 668 13.19 17.02 -9.62
N GLY A 669 12.34 16.61 -10.54
CA GLY A 669 11.18 17.40 -10.95
C GLY A 669 9.89 16.64 -10.84
N SER A 670 8.77 17.31 -11.14
CA SER A 670 7.47 16.66 -11.29
C SER A 670 6.77 17.15 -12.56
N ASP A 671 6.17 16.20 -13.28
CA ASP A 671 5.24 16.45 -14.38
C ASP A 671 3.86 15.80 -14.10
N GLN A 672 3.55 15.58 -12.81
CA GLN A 672 2.25 15.07 -12.36
C GLN A 672 1.20 16.17 -12.47
N ILE A 673 0.82 16.49 -13.69
CA ILE A 673 -0.23 17.45 -14.07
C ILE A 673 -1.13 16.85 -15.13
N GLY A 674 -2.27 17.50 -15.36
CA GLY A 674 -3.16 17.15 -16.48
C GLY A 674 -2.46 17.23 -17.83
N ASP A 675 -2.79 16.33 -18.73
CA ASP A 675 -2.33 16.39 -20.11
C ASP A 675 -2.94 17.62 -20.81
N TYR A 676 -2.18 18.22 -21.76
CA TYR A 676 -2.60 19.39 -22.55
C TYR A 676 -2.80 20.70 -21.77
N GLY A 677 -2.41 20.77 -20.48
CA GLY A 677 -2.62 21.96 -19.64
C GLY A 677 -1.98 23.25 -20.13
N TYR A 678 -1.05 23.19 -21.10
CA TYR A 678 -0.43 24.35 -21.71
C TYR A 678 -1.16 24.87 -22.97
N LEU A 679 -2.14 24.12 -23.49
CA LEU A 679 -2.94 24.47 -24.67
C LEU A 679 -4.20 25.23 -24.25
N ASP A 680 -4.77 25.98 -25.19
CA ASP A 680 -6.15 26.41 -25.13
C ASP A 680 -7.09 25.22 -25.33
N ALA A 681 -8.23 25.24 -24.70
CA ALA A 681 -9.27 24.24 -24.87
C ALA A 681 -10.62 24.90 -25.14
N TYR A 682 -11.45 24.19 -25.88
CA TYR A 682 -12.77 24.64 -26.30
C TYR A 682 -13.81 23.57 -26.04
N GLU A 683 -15.01 23.97 -25.69
CA GLU A 683 -16.16 23.10 -25.51
C GLU A 683 -17.27 23.46 -26.50
N ALA A 684 -17.98 22.43 -27.00
CA ALA A 684 -19.11 22.65 -27.88
C ALA A 684 -20.36 23.01 -27.07
N THR A 685 -21.13 23.99 -27.52
CA THR A 685 -22.43 24.32 -26.94
C THR A 685 -23.47 23.28 -27.35
N ALA A 686 -24.32 22.87 -26.40
CA ALA A 686 -25.54 22.09 -26.67
C ALA A 686 -26.60 23.02 -27.32
N GLY A 687 -26.42 23.36 -28.59
CA GLY A 687 -27.33 24.27 -29.32
C GLY A 687 -26.77 24.61 -30.70
N PRO A 688 -27.27 25.60 -31.43
CA PRO A 688 -26.77 25.86 -32.76
C PRO A 688 -25.26 26.17 -32.77
N ASN A 689 -24.53 25.18 -33.18
CA ASN A 689 -23.10 25.15 -33.62
C ASN A 689 -22.18 26.24 -33.06
N GLY A 690 -22.00 26.31 -31.76
CA GLY A 690 -21.03 27.18 -31.12
C GLY A 690 -19.95 26.38 -30.40
N ILE A 691 -18.77 26.98 -30.33
CA ILE A 691 -17.71 26.54 -29.40
C ILE A 691 -17.31 27.75 -28.54
N TYR A 692 -17.01 27.51 -27.26
CA TYR A 692 -16.51 28.53 -26.36
C TYR A 692 -15.20 28.06 -25.71
N PRO A 693 -14.26 28.96 -25.48
CA PRO A 693 -12.99 28.60 -24.85
C PRO A 693 -13.22 28.26 -23.37
N THR A 694 -12.64 27.14 -22.92
CA THR A 694 -12.69 26.67 -21.51
C THR A 694 -11.34 26.76 -20.81
N GLN A 695 -10.26 26.90 -21.57
CA GLN A 695 -8.92 26.98 -21.02
C GLN A 695 -8.07 27.95 -21.82
N LEU A 696 -7.31 28.77 -21.11
CA LEU A 696 -6.32 29.68 -21.69
C LEU A 696 -4.99 28.97 -21.93
N THR A 697 -4.34 29.30 -23.07
CA THR A 697 -2.99 28.80 -23.37
C THR A 697 -1.94 29.36 -22.43
N ASN A 698 -0.98 28.52 -22.02
CA ASN A 698 0.23 28.95 -21.32
C ASN A 698 1.48 28.24 -21.88
N PRO A 699 2.13 28.81 -22.95
CA PRO A 699 3.30 28.19 -23.56
C PRO A 699 4.54 28.13 -22.65
N ASN A 700 4.54 28.88 -21.54
CA ASN A 700 5.60 28.93 -20.55
C ASN A 700 5.39 27.94 -19.38
N TYR A 701 4.29 27.18 -19.41
CA TYR A 701 4.02 26.16 -18.40
C TYR A 701 5.16 25.14 -18.34
N SER A 702 5.75 24.96 -17.13
CA SER A 702 7.02 24.27 -16.95
C SER A 702 7.04 23.40 -15.70
N TRP A 703 8.08 22.62 -15.55
CA TRP A 703 8.31 21.63 -14.51
C TRP A 703 8.29 22.23 -13.09
N GLU A 704 7.71 21.48 -12.15
CA GLU A 704 7.94 21.69 -10.73
C GLU A 704 9.33 21.13 -10.36
N GLU A 705 10.09 21.83 -9.51
CA GLU A 705 11.42 21.43 -9.05
C GLU A 705 11.41 21.03 -7.59
N ASN A 706 12.02 19.89 -7.26
CA ASN A 706 12.20 19.43 -5.90
C ASN A 706 13.70 19.25 -5.59
N LYS A 707 14.24 20.07 -4.67
CA LYS A 707 15.62 20.05 -4.18
C LYS A 707 15.68 19.24 -2.90
N LYS A 708 16.36 18.09 -2.93
CA LYS A 708 16.45 17.15 -1.83
C LYS A 708 17.85 17.15 -1.22
N LEU A 709 17.93 17.21 0.11
CA LEU A 709 19.16 17.05 0.90
C LEU A 709 18.90 16.03 1.98
N GLU A 710 19.80 15.07 2.14
CA GLU A 710 19.77 14.08 3.20
C GLU A 710 21.15 13.88 3.81
N THR A 711 21.20 13.60 5.12
CA THR A 711 22.34 13.07 5.85
C THR A 711 21.88 11.97 6.80
N ALA A 712 22.68 10.92 6.93
CA ALA A 712 22.34 9.80 7.81
C ALA A 712 23.57 9.18 8.47
N LEU A 713 23.37 8.67 9.68
CA LEU A 713 24.33 7.90 10.46
C LEU A 713 23.74 6.52 10.74
N GLU A 714 24.48 5.47 10.40
CA GLU A 714 24.11 4.07 10.66
C GLU A 714 25.17 3.45 11.56
N LEU A 715 24.76 2.85 12.69
CA LEU A 715 25.63 2.28 13.72
C LEU A 715 25.19 0.85 14.04
N GLY A 716 26.16 -0.05 14.18
CA GLY A 716 26.01 -1.40 14.71
C GLY A 716 26.86 -1.60 15.95
N PHE A 717 26.30 -2.27 16.94
CA PHE A 717 26.96 -2.54 18.22
C PHE A 717 26.86 -4.03 18.55
N LEU A 718 27.83 -4.54 19.29
CA LEU A 718 27.85 -5.91 19.83
C LEU A 718 27.70 -6.97 18.73
N ASN A 719 28.48 -6.88 17.65
CA ASN A 719 28.39 -7.71 16.44
C ASN A 719 27.00 -7.62 15.80
N ASP A 720 26.52 -6.38 15.61
CA ASP A 720 25.25 -6.03 15.01
C ASP A 720 24.00 -6.56 15.73
N ARG A 721 24.16 -6.95 17.03
CA ARG A 721 22.98 -7.27 17.87
C ARG A 721 22.08 -6.07 18.10
N ILE A 722 22.62 -4.87 18.02
CA ILE A 722 21.89 -3.60 18.08
C ILE A 722 22.32 -2.80 16.87
N THR A 723 21.39 -2.44 16.01
CA THR A 723 21.62 -1.53 14.89
C THR A 723 20.72 -0.31 15.02
N LEU A 724 21.31 0.87 14.82
CA LEU A 724 20.64 2.16 14.92
C LEU A 724 20.89 2.94 13.63
N GLY A 725 19.83 3.38 12.96
CA GLY A 725 19.85 4.32 11.86
C GLY A 725 19.20 5.64 12.28
N ALA A 726 19.80 6.77 11.95
CA ALA A 726 19.26 8.09 12.12
C ALA A 726 19.48 8.90 10.85
N SER A 727 18.40 9.41 10.26
CA SER A 727 18.45 10.22 9.02
C SER A 727 17.76 11.55 9.25
N TRP A 728 18.33 12.59 8.68
CA TRP A 728 17.69 13.90 8.57
C TRP A 728 17.57 14.29 7.11
N TYR A 729 16.38 14.78 6.73
CA TYR A 729 16.12 15.19 5.36
C TYR A 729 15.52 16.60 5.26
N ARG A 730 15.72 17.22 4.10
CA ARG A 730 15.08 18.46 3.69
C ARG A 730 14.77 18.42 2.20
N ASN A 731 13.49 18.46 1.85
CA ASN A 731 12.97 18.59 0.50
C ASN A 731 12.35 19.97 0.34
N ARG A 732 12.69 20.69 -0.74
CA ARG A 732 12.11 21.98 -1.11
C ARG A 732 11.55 21.89 -2.51
N SER A 733 10.23 22.02 -2.61
CA SER A 733 9.52 22.06 -3.88
C SER A 733 9.16 23.48 -4.22
N SER A 734 9.45 23.90 -5.44
CA SER A 734 9.22 25.26 -5.95
C SER A 734 8.65 25.21 -7.36
N ASN A 735 8.20 26.36 -7.86
CA ASN A 735 7.57 26.46 -9.17
C ASN A 735 6.32 25.59 -9.27
N GLN A 736 5.42 25.75 -8.27
CA GLN A 736 4.25 24.91 -8.07
C GLN A 736 3.28 24.95 -9.24
N LEU A 737 2.82 23.79 -9.68
CA LEU A 737 1.91 23.63 -10.82
C LEU A 737 0.47 23.70 -10.34
N VAL A 738 -0.23 24.80 -10.57
CA VAL A 738 -1.61 25.01 -10.09
C VAL A 738 -2.47 25.76 -11.10
N GLY A 739 -3.79 25.68 -10.93
CA GLY A 739 -4.71 26.61 -11.57
C GLY A 739 -4.66 27.96 -10.88
N TYR A 740 -4.07 28.96 -11.50
CA TYR A 740 -4.07 30.33 -10.97
C TYR A 740 -5.46 30.93 -11.15
N PRO A 741 -6.17 31.30 -10.08
CA PRO A 741 -7.51 31.86 -10.17
C PRO A 741 -7.49 33.21 -10.89
N LEU A 742 -8.47 33.44 -11.75
CA LEU A 742 -8.63 34.67 -12.52
C LEU A 742 -9.90 35.40 -12.07
N PRO A 743 -9.93 36.73 -12.15
CA PRO A 743 -11.15 37.47 -11.94
C PRO A 743 -12.24 37.04 -12.93
N SER A 744 -13.49 36.92 -12.48
CA SER A 744 -14.63 36.41 -13.29
C SER A 744 -14.87 37.24 -14.57
N ILE A 745 -14.49 38.52 -14.57
CA ILE A 745 -14.56 39.40 -15.77
C ILE A 745 -13.70 38.90 -16.94
N THR A 746 -12.71 38.03 -16.71
CA THR A 746 -11.89 37.42 -17.78
C THR A 746 -12.64 36.34 -18.54
N GLY A 747 -13.80 35.87 -18.05
CA GLY A 747 -14.55 34.76 -18.60
C GLY A 747 -13.97 33.38 -18.27
N PHE A 748 -12.89 33.31 -17.48
CA PHE A 748 -12.23 32.08 -17.07
C PHE A 748 -12.09 32.04 -15.54
N SER A 749 -12.30 30.87 -14.95
CA SER A 749 -12.11 30.69 -13.50
C SER A 749 -10.62 30.61 -13.13
N SER A 750 -9.81 30.07 -14.00
CA SER A 750 -8.36 29.91 -13.75
C SER A 750 -7.54 29.75 -15.04
N VAL A 751 -6.24 29.92 -14.93
CA VAL A 751 -5.26 29.54 -15.97
C VAL A 751 -4.23 28.61 -15.35
N GLN A 752 -3.83 27.56 -16.07
CA GLN A 752 -2.76 26.68 -15.63
C GLN A 752 -1.43 27.43 -15.62
N ALA A 753 -0.79 27.58 -14.47
CA ALA A 753 0.41 28.38 -14.31
C ALA A 753 1.39 27.77 -13.29
N ASN A 754 2.62 28.26 -13.36
CA ASN A 754 3.63 27.97 -12.34
C ASN A 754 3.60 29.07 -11.30
N LEU A 755 3.18 28.74 -10.08
CA LEU A 755 3.25 29.66 -8.96
C LEU A 755 4.65 29.69 -8.36
N PRO A 756 5.22 30.86 -8.02
CA PRO A 756 6.50 30.98 -7.34
C PRO A 756 6.40 30.64 -5.84
N ALA A 757 5.49 29.75 -5.46
CA ALA A 757 5.36 29.25 -4.11
C ALA A 757 6.44 28.18 -3.81
N THR A 758 6.90 28.13 -2.57
CA THR A 758 7.89 27.15 -2.10
C THR A 758 7.37 26.40 -0.87
N VAL A 759 7.29 25.08 -1.01
CA VAL A 759 6.95 24.15 0.06
C VAL A 759 8.20 23.46 0.56
N GLN A 760 8.35 23.30 1.86
CA GLN A 760 9.48 22.57 2.47
C GLN A 760 8.97 21.45 3.36
N ASN A 761 9.53 20.24 3.14
CA ASN A 761 9.45 19.12 4.06
C ASN A 761 10.80 18.88 4.70
N THR A 762 10.85 18.78 6.02
CA THR A 762 12.00 18.35 6.80
C THR A 762 11.57 17.27 7.77
N GLY A 763 12.48 16.45 8.23
CA GLY A 763 12.15 15.49 9.26
C GLY A 763 13.34 14.67 9.72
N TRP A 764 13.11 13.98 10.83
CA TRP A 764 13.99 12.95 11.37
C TRP A 764 13.35 11.58 11.18
N GLU A 765 14.15 10.62 10.78
CA GLU A 765 13.78 9.21 10.66
C GLU A 765 14.74 8.39 11.51
N PHE A 766 14.21 7.55 12.41
CA PHE A 766 14.98 6.66 13.27
C PHE A 766 14.54 5.23 13.03
N GLU A 767 15.50 4.33 12.96
CA GLU A 767 15.30 2.88 12.83
C GLU A 767 16.18 2.19 13.85
N LEU A 768 15.62 1.34 14.71
CA LEU A 768 16.33 0.55 15.70
C LEU A 768 15.96 -0.93 15.51
N ALA A 769 16.93 -1.78 15.28
CA ALA A 769 16.74 -3.22 15.32
C ALA A 769 17.63 -3.84 16.40
N THR A 770 17.05 -4.75 17.20
CA THR A 770 17.76 -5.42 18.28
C THR A 770 17.51 -6.91 18.27
N MET A 771 18.56 -7.70 18.47
CA MET A 771 18.52 -9.11 18.81
C MET A 771 18.61 -9.24 20.33
N ASN A 772 17.45 -9.19 21.01
CA ASN A 772 17.37 -9.17 22.48
C ASN A 772 17.89 -10.47 23.08
N ILE A 773 17.40 -11.60 22.59
CA ILE A 773 17.79 -12.94 23.01
C ILE A 773 18.07 -13.79 21.76
N ARG A 774 19.18 -14.51 21.78
CA ARG A 774 19.49 -15.53 20.78
C ARG A 774 20.03 -16.76 21.48
N SER A 775 19.25 -17.86 21.46
CA SER A 775 19.67 -19.16 21.97
C SER A 775 19.32 -20.24 20.95
N LYS A 776 19.73 -21.48 21.20
CA LYS A 776 19.49 -22.62 20.28
C LYS A 776 18.00 -22.83 19.94
N ASN A 777 17.12 -22.60 20.89
CA ASN A 777 15.69 -22.89 20.75
C ASN A 777 14.78 -21.66 20.81
N PHE A 778 15.33 -20.50 21.20
CA PHE A 778 14.53 -19.30 21.40
C PHE A 778 15.26 -18.06 20.86
N SER A 779 14.58 -17.26 20.10
CA SER A 779 15.06 -15.94 19.69
C SER A 779 14.00 -14.87 19.90
N TRP A 780 14.43 -13.67 20.28
CA TRP A 780 13.57 -12.48 20.39
C TRP A 780 14.26 -11.31 19.71
N GLN A 781 13.56 -10.75 18.73
CA GLN A 781 13.97 -9.58 17.96
C GLN A 781 12.95 -8.45 18.14
N THR A 782 13.44 -7.23 18.20
CA THR A 782 12.59 -6.03 18.21
C THR A 782 13.07 -5.08 17.10
N PHE A 783 12.11 -4.55 16.36
CA PHE A 783 12.32 -3.51 15.37
C PHE A 783 11.43 -2.31 15.67
N ILE A 784 12.00 -1.10 15.69
CA ILE A 784 11.28 0.16 15.92
C ILE A 784 11.64 1.12 14.81
N ASN A 785 10.64 1.76 14.24
CA ASN A 785 10.82 2.91 13.37
C ASN A 785 10.03 4.10 13.90
N LEU A 786 10.58 5.31 13.72
CA LEU A 786 9.97 6.56 14.14
C LEU A 786 10.23 7.64 13.09
N THR A 787 9.21 8.36 12.72
CA THR A 787 9.27 9.52 11.82
C THR A 787 8.72 10.76 12.53
N VAL A 788 9.47 11.85 12.48
CA VAL A 788 9.05 13.18 12.99
C VAL A 788 9.10 14.15 11.81
N PRO A 789 8.00 14.27 11.02
CA PRO A 789 7.95 15.11 9.83
C PRO A 789 7.60 16.56 10.20
N LYS A 790 8.02 17.50 9.36
CA LYS A 790 7.63 18.89 9.44
C LYS A 790 7.46 19.50 8.06
N ASN A 791 6.23 19.80 7.68
CA ASN A 791 5.88 20.49 6.45
C ASN A 791 5.76 22.00 6.70
N LYS A 792 6.09 22.85 5.72
CA LYS A 792 5.99 24.30 5.82
C LYS A 792 5.88 24.96 4.45
N LEU A 793 4.91 25.84 4.27
CA LEU A 793 4.87 26.79 3.18
C LEU A 793 5.85 27.93 3.49
N LEU A 794 6.97 28.00 2.75
CA LEU A 794 8.04 28.99 3.00
C LEU A 794 7.74 30.34 2.37
N SER A 795 7.21 30.33 1.16
CA SER A 795 6.87 31.55 0.42
C SER A 795 5.70 31.30 -0.52
N PHE A 796 4.90 32.29 -0.69
CA PHE A 796 3.83 32.38 -1.67
C PHE A 796 3.58 33.87 -1.92
N PRO A 797 4.24 34.47 -2.93
CA PRO A 797 4.08 35.89 -3.24
C PRO A 797 2.62 36.22 -3.54
N ASP A 798 2.16 37.35 -3.01
CA ASP A 798 0.83 37.92 -3.23
C ASP A 798 -0.33 36.98 -2.86
N ILE A 799 -0.15 36.08 -1.88
CA ILE A 799 -1.14 35.10 -1.45
C ILE A 799 -2.47 35.77 -1.06
N GLU A 800 -2.40 36.95 -0.44
CA GLU A 800 -3.55 37.71 0.01
C GLU A 800 -4.48 38.16 -1.13
N GLN A 801 -3.98 38.20 -2.37
CA GLN A 801 -4.74 38.54 -3.58
C GLN A 801 -5.34 37.32 -4.27
N THR A 802 -5.17 36.13 -3.70
CA THR A 802 -5.62 34.86 -4.27
C THR A 802 -6.61 34.16 -3.35
N SER A 803 -7.46 33.28 -3.89
CA SER A 803 -8.32 32.40 -3.09
C SER A 803 -7.55 31.45 -2.15
N TYR A 804 -6.26 31.28 -2.37
CA TYR A 804 -5.38 30.48 -1.50
C TYR A 804 -5.12 31.15 -0.14
N ALA A 805 -5.38 32.47 0.02
CA ALA A 805 -5.33 33.16 1.30
C ALA A 805 -6.27 32.54 2.34
N ASN A 806 -7.39 31.95 1.90
CA ASN A 806 -8.37 31.32 2.78
C ASN A 806 -8.06 29.85 3.10
N ILE A 807 -6.97 29.29 2.52
CA ILE A 807 -6.60 27.88 2.68
C ILE A 807 -5.24 27.77 3.35
N TYR A 808 -4.27 28.58 2.95
CA TYR A 808 -2.88 28.48 3.38
C TYR A 808 -2.43 29.70 4.19
N ARG A 809 -1.42 29.48 5.04
CA ARG A 809 -0.69 30.55 5.74
C ARG A 809 0.81 30.34 5.57
N ILE A 810 1.55 31.38 5.17
CA ILE A 810 3.01 31.34 5.11
C ILE A 810 3.58 31.04 6.48
N GLY A 811 4.53 30.13 6.55
CA GLY A 811 5.13 29.68 7.80
C GLY A 811 4.46 28.48 8.44
N HIS A 812 3.29 28.06 7.97
CA HIS A 812 2.53 26.89 8.44
C HIS A 812 2.61 25.71 7.47
N PRO A 813 2.20 24.50 7.89
CA PRO A 813 2.06 23.35 6.97
C PRO A 813 1.00 23.62 5.89
N LEU A 814 1.03 22.85 4.81
CA LEU A 814 -0.04 22.87 3.81
C LEU A 814 -1.35 22.29 4.35
N ASN A 815 -1.25 21.26 5.18
CA ASN A 815 -2.40 20.62 5.79
C ASN A 815 -2.77 21.35 7.10
N ILE A 816 -3.50 22.47 6.97
CA ILE A 816 -4.04 23.27 8.07
C ILE A 816 -5.53 23.49 7.88
N ARG A 817 -6.20 23.84 8.97
CA ARG A 817 -7.54 24.39 8.97
C ARG A 817 -7.49 25.76 9.64
N LEU A 818 -8.13 26.74 9.02
CA LEU A 818 -8.34 28.08 9.58
C LEU A 818 -9.68 28.06 10.28
N LEU A 819 -9.71 28.47 11.52
CA LEU A 819 -10.86 28.33 12.42
C LEU A 819 -11.14 29.64 13.15
N TYR A 820 -12.38 29.82 13.61
CA TYR A 820 -12.76 30.87 14.51
C TYR A 820 -12.16 30.65 15.90
N GLU A 821 -11.88 31.69 16.61
CA GLU A 821 -11.52 31.67 18.03
C GLU A 821 -12.79 31.49 18.87
N TYR A 822 -12.84 30.40 19.68
CA TYR A 822 -13.99 30.11 20.53
C TYR A 822 -13.95 30.93 21.82
N GLU A 823 -15.03 31.65 22.16
CA GLU A 823 -15.13 32.49 23.35
C GLU A 823 -15.97 31.87 24.48
N GLY A 824 -16.56 30.71 24.28
CA GLY A 824 -17.39 30.06 25.30
C GLY A 824 -18.86 30.08 24.97
N VAL A 825 -19.69 29.86 26.02
CA VAL A 825 -21.16 30.02 25.99
C VAL A 825 -21.51 31.38 26.51
N ASP A 826 -22.28 32.14 25.71
CA ASP A 826 -22.78 33.47 26.12
C ASP A 826 -23.74 33.36 27.32
N PRO A 827 -23.47 34.03 28.44
CA PRO A 827 -24.28 33.87 29.64
C PRO A 827 -25.71 34.40 29.49
N GLY A 828 -25.96 35.31 28.55
CA GLY A 828 -27.29 35.93 28.34
C GLY A 828 -28.18 35.07 27.44
N THR A 829 -27.63 34.49 26.39
CA THR A 829 -28.37 33.67 25.40
C THR A 829 -28.24 32.17 25.63
N GLY A 830 -27.19 31.72 26.33
CA GLY A 830 -26.88 30.33 26.50
C GLY A 830 -26.33 29.65 25.20
N LEU A 831 -25.96 30.42 24.18
CA LEU A 831 -25.48 29.91 22.89
C LEU A 831 -23.96 30.01 22.79
N TYR A 832 -23.37 29.19 21.93
CA TYR A 832 -21.94 29.28 21.61
C TYR A 832 -21.60 30.61 20.99
N ARG A 833 -20.43 31.14 21.35
CA ARG A 833 -19.92 32.38 20.80
C ARG A 833 -18.51 32.16 20.24
N VAL A 834 -18.30 32.69 19.06
CA VAL A 834 -17.00 32.83 18.43
C VAL A 834 -16.67 34.30 18.26
N LYS A 835 -15.38 34.60 18.13
CA LYS A 835 -14.89 35.96 18.06
C LYS A 835 -15.11 36.55 16.66
N ASP A 836 -15.78 37.70 16.63
CA ASP A 836 -15.83 38.59 15.49
C ASP A 836 -14.60 39.52 15.57
N VAL A 837 -13.60 39.25 14.75
CA VAL A 837 -12.27 39.90 14.83
C VAL A 837 -12.32 41.33 14.29
N ASN A 838 -13.02 41.52 13.18
CA ASN A 838 -13.14 42.82 12.52
C ASN A 838 -14.34 43.67 13.03
N GLN A 839 -15.22 43.07 13.87
CA GLN A 839 -16.40 43.69 14.49
C GLN A 839 -17.42 44.21 13.46
N ASP A 840 -17.58 43.52 12.32
CA ASP A 840 -18.55 43.89 11.30
C ASP A 840 -19.92 43.21 11.50
N GLY A 841 -20.04 42.31 12.47
CA GLY A 841 -21.26 41.57 12.79
C GLY A 841 -21.52 40.38 11.87
N GLN A 842 -20.56 39.99 11.01
CA GLN A 842 -20.62 38.82 10.14
C GLN A 842 -19.45 37.90 10.49
N TYR A 843 -19.66 36.61 10.39
CA TYR A 843 -18.61 35.59 10.55
C TYR A 843 -18.18 35.09 9.20
N ASP A 844 -16.94 35.45 8.80
CA ASP A 844 -16.38 35.06 7.51
C ASP A 844 -14.89 34.67 7.61
N PHE A 845 -14.18 34.63 6.47
CA PHE A 845 -12.77 34.28 6.44
C PHE A 845 -11.86 35.23 7.21
N ASN A 846 -12.27 36.47 7.44
CA ASN A 846 -11.49 37.46 8.18
C ASN A 846 -11.42 37.14 9.67
N ASP A 847 -12.41 36.39 10.18
CA ASP A 847 -12.50 35.98 11.58
C ASP A 847 -11.82 34.62 11.84
N ALA A 848 -11.49 33.86 10.77
CA ALA A 848 -10.83 32.58 10.88
C ALA A 848 -9.32 32.71 11.11
N ILE A 849 -8.94 33.13 12.33
CA ILE A 849 -7.55 33.47 12.70
C ILE A 849 -6.79 32.32 13.37
N VAL A 850 -7.49 31.31 13.90
CA VAL A 850 -6.87 30.18 14.58
C VAL A 850 -6.38 29.15 13.55
N VAL A 851 -5.11 28.81 13.63
CA VAL A 851 -4.49 27.84 12.70
C VAL A 851 -4.27 26.52 13.41
N LYS A 852 -5.01 25.49 13.00
CA LYS A 852 -4.80 24.09 13.45
C LYS A 852 -4.14 23.26 12.37
N LYS A 853 -3.23 22.36 12.78
CA LYS A 853 -2.54 21.43 11.90
C LYS A 853 -3.30 20.11 11.86
N LEU A 854 -3.51 19.57 10.68
CA LEU A 854 -4.19 18.29 10.45
C LEU A 854 -3.22 17.10 10.23
N GLY A 855 -1.93 17.37 10.05
CA GLY A 855 -0.95 16.32 9.74
C GLY A 855 -0.45 15.58 10.98
N ARG A 856 0.17 14.44 10.76
CA ARG A 856 0.84 13.64 11.80
C ARG A 856 2.05 14.39 12.33
N GLU A 857 2.16 14.54 13.65
CA GLU A 857 3.32 15.16 14.32
C GLU A 857 4.49 14.19 14.42
N TYR A 858 4.19 12.93 14.75
CA TYR A 858 5.10 11.80 14.63
C TYR A 858 4.29 10.50 14.46
N PHE A 859 4.93 9.54 13.82
CA PHE A 859 4.34 8.21 13.62
C PHE A 859 5.43 7.17 13.48
N GLY A 860 5.05 5.90 13.67
CA GLY A 860 5.96 4.79 13.51
C GLY A 860 5.37 3.46 13.91
N GLY A 861 6.25 2.46 14.01
CA GLY A 861 5.88 1.10 14.36
C GLY A 861 6.88 0.43 15.28
N LEU A 862 6.37 -0.48 16.10
CA LEU A 862 7.11 -1.35 16.99
C LEU A 862 6.78 -2.80 16.66
N THR A 863 7.69 -3.51 16.01
CA THR A 863 7.56 -4.95 15.73
C THR A 863 8.35 -5.77 16.72
N ASN A 864 7.73 -6.80 17.28
CA ASN A 864 8.41 -7.85 18.03
C ASN A 864 8.22 -9.20 17.34
N LYS A 865 9.29 -9.97 17.32
CA LYS A 865 9.34 -11.33 16.78
C LYS A 865 9.92 -12.28 17.81
N PHE A 866 9.15 -13.31 18.15
CA PHE A 866 9.56 -14.40 19.03
C PHE A 866 9.54 -15.70 18.23
N SER A 867 10.62 -16.46 18.30
CA SER A 867 10.67 -17.79 17.65
C SER A 867 11.07 -18.85 18.69
N TYR A 868 10.33 -19.94 18.75
CA TYR A 868 10.58 -21.05 19.67
C TYR A 868 10.21 -22.39 19.03
N LYS A 869 11.20 -23.26 18.76
CA LYS A 869 11.00 -24.64 18.27
C LYS A 869 9.98 -24.78 17.13
N GLY A 870 10.11 -23.98 16.08
CA GLY A 870 9.20 -23.99 14.92
C GLY A 870 7.96 -23.12 15.10
N MET A 871 7.68 -22.60 16.29
CA MET A 871 6.66 -21.56 16.48
C MET A 871 7.26 -20.18 16.28
N GLU A 872 6.54 -19.31 15.59
CA GLU A 872 6.89 -17.88 15.44
C GLU A 872 5.68 -17.02 15.80
N LEU A 873 5.85 -16.13 16.78
CA LEU A 873 4.90 -15.08 17.13
C LEU A 873 5.48 -13.75 16.68
N ARG A 874 4.72 -13.01 15.90
CA ARG A 874 5.08 -11.65 15.47
C ARG A 874 3.89 -10.73 15.69
N PHE A 875 4.17 -9.50 16.14
CA PHE A 875 3.16 -8.45 16.21
C PHE A 875 3.77 -7.09 15.93
N LEU A 876 2.97 -6.22 15.31
CA LEU A 876 3.27 -4.83 15.02
C LEU A 876 2.29 -3.92 15.75
N TRP A 877 2.82 -3.02 16.55
CA TRP A 877 2.11 -1.86 17.06
C TRP A 877 2.39 -0.64 16.19
N GLU A 878 1.36 0.01 15.71
CA GLU A 878 1.43 1.31 15.05
C GLU A 878 1.07 2.40 16.05
N PHE A 879 1.86 3.48 16.11
CA PHE A 879 1.57 4.65 16.93
C PHE A 879 1.59 5.91 16.08
N VAL A 880 0.61 6.78 16.31
CA VAL A 880 0.43 8.05 15.58
C VAL A 880 0.06 9.14 16.56
N LYS A 881 0.75 10.28 16.48
CA LYS A 881 0.37 11.52 17.15
C LYS A 881 -0.17 12.51 16.15
N GLN A 882 -1.43 12.92 16.34
CA GLN A 882 -2.11 13.85 15.45
C GLN A 882 -3.26 14.56 16.18
N SER A 883 -3.67 15.71 15.63
CA SER A 883 -4.89 16.40 16.02
C SER A 883 -5.84 16.47 14.85
N ALA A 884 -7.13 16.45 15.09
CA ALA A 884 -8.14 16.45 14.05
C ALA A 884 -9.42 17.16 14.48
N PRO A 885 -10.26 17.61 13.51
CA PRO A 885 -11.61 18.02 13.82
C PRO A 885 -12.41 16.82 14.32
N GLU A 886 -13.33 17.07 15.23
CA GLU A 886 -14.39 16.11 15.54
C GLU A 886 -15.34 15.99 14.35
N ARG A 887 -16.08 14.90 14.29
CA ARG A 887 -17.11 14.74 13.23
C ARG A 887 -18.17 15.85 13.40
N GLU A 888 -18.53 16.47 12.30
CA GLU A 888 -19.67 17.39 12.28
C GLU A 888 -20.94 16.65 12.69
N THR A 889 -21.62 17.18 13.70
CA THR A 889 -22.89 16.65 14.21
C THR A 889 -24.01 17.65 13.95
N SER A 890 -25.24 17.16 13.86
CA SER A 890 -26.41 18.02 13.74
C SER A 890 -26.58 18.87 15.01
N LEU A 891 -27.32 19.98 14.90
CA LEU A 891 -27.68 20.81 16.02
C LEU A 891 -28.33 19.97 17.14
N PRO A 892 -27.81 20.05 18.39
CA PRO A 892 -28.44 19.38 19.51
C PRO A 892 -29.85 19.90 19.76
N GLY A 893 -30.79 18.99 19.81
CA GLY A 893 -32.21 19.31 19.87
C GLY A 893 -32.93 19.11 18.53
N TYR A 894 -32.22 19.07 17.41
CA TYR A 894 -32.78 18.74 16.11
C TYR A 894 -33.05 17.23 15.96
N LYS A 895 -33.82 16.82 14.92
CA LYS A 895 -34.24 15.45 14.64
C LYS A 895 -33.10 14.59 14.10
N ALA A 896 -32.00 14.53 14.82
CA ALA A 896 -30.82 13.75 14.44
C ALA A 896 -30.08 13.26 15.69
N MET A 897 -29.45 12.08 15.55
CA MET A 897 -28.66 11.44 16.60
C MET A 897 -27.48 12.31 17.05
N GLN A 898 -27.16 12.25 18.33
CA GLN A 898 -26.00 12.87 18.97
C GLN A 898 -25.11 11.80 19.59
N THR A 899 -23.89 12.20 19.97
CA THR A 899 -22.98 11.32 20.72
C THR A 899 -23.37 11.25 22.20
N ALA A 900 -23.10 10.11 22.83
CA ALA A 900 -23.28 9.94 24.27
C ALA A 900 -22.42 10.93 25.08
N GLN A 901 -21.26 11.33 24.55
CA GLN A 901 -20.42 12.36 25.19
C GLN A 901 -21.16 13.69 25.28
N PHE A 902 -21.81 14.14 24.17
CA PHE A 902 -22.58 15.39 24.19
C PHE A 902 -23.66 15.35 25.30
N PHE A 903 -24.37 14.21 25.42
CA PHE A 903 -25.40 14.06 26.46
C PHE A 903 -24.80 14.13 27.87
N GLY A 904 -23.66 13.50 28.11
CA GLY A 904 -22.94 13.57 29.39
C GLY A 904 -22.52 14.98 29.75
N ASP A 905 -21.95 15.70 28.77
CA ASP A 905 -21.55 17.10 28.95
C ASP A 905 -22.74 18.00 29.19
N TRP A 906 -23.87 17.78 28.50
CA TRP A 906 -25.10 18.54 28.68
C TRP A 906 -25.78 18.25 30.04
N GLN A 907 -25.90 17.00 30.44
CA GLN A 907 -26.65 16.58 31.64
C GLN A 907 -25.86 16.83 32.92
N TYR A 908 -24.53 16.56 32.90
CA TYR A 908 -23.68 16.59 34.09
C TYR A 908 -22.64 17.71 34.10
N GLY A 909 -22.57 18.49 33.02
CA GLY A 909 -21.61 19.57 32.86
C GLY A 909 -21.82 20.68 33.91
N GLN A 910 -20.91 20.78 34.89
CA GLN A 910 -20.99 21.74 35.98
C GLN A 910 -20.67 23.18 35.54
N ASN A 911 -20.31 23.45 34.30
CA ASN A 911 -19.81 24.75 33.84
C ASN A 911 -20.23 25.03 32.41
N ASN A 912 -21.45 25.41 32.10
CA ASN A 912 -21.89 26.10 30.87
C ASN A 912 -20.98 25.91 29.62
N ASN A 913 -20.41 24.68 29.41
CA ASN A 913 -19.51 24.39 28.32
C ASN A 913 -20.25 23.90 27.06
N VAL A 914 -21.55 23.69 27.18
CA VAL A 914 -22.40 23.21 26.10
C VAL A 914 -23.52 24.23 25.94
N GLN A 915 -23.79 24.59 24.67
CA GLN A 915 -24.88 25.53 24.43
C GLN A 915 -26.24 24.93 24.80
N THR A 916 -27.20 25.80 25.08
CA THR A 916 -28.61 25.46 25.32
C THR A 916 -29.12 24.67 24.10
N VAL A 917 -29.72 23.51 24.33
CA VAL A 917 -30.35 22.72 23.26
C VAL A 917 -31.59 23.44 22.75
N SER A 918 -31.70 23.62 21.45
CA SER A 918 -32.73 24.45 20.79
C SER A 918 -32.79 24.06 19.31
N GLU A 919 -33.91 24.25 18.64
CA GLU A 919 -34.07 24.15 17.20
C GLU A 919 -34.10 25.52 16.50
N SER A 920 -33.93 26.62 17.25
CA SER A 920 -33.98 27.97 16.70
C SER A 920 -32.88 28.21 15.67
N PHE A 921 -33.11 29.12 14.75
CA PHE A 921 -32.14 29.49 13.70
C PHE A 921 -30.88 30.06 14.31
N GLU A 922 -31.03 30.86 15.38
CA GLU A 922 -29.93 31.47 16.12
C GLU A 922 -29.04 30.41 16.78
N ALA A 923 -29.64 29.39 17.41
CA ALA A 923 -28.90 28.28 18.01
C ALA A 923 -28.18 27.46 16.94
N GLY A 924 -28.83 27.23 15.80
CA GLY A 924 -28.23 26.57 14.64
C GLY A 924 -27.02 27.31 14.10
N THR A 925 -27.13 28.61 13.91
CA THR A 925 -26.03 29.47 13.45
C THR A 925 -24.85 29.47 14.45
N ALA A 926 -25.14 29.63 15.74
CA ALA A 926 -24.13 29.61 16.80
C ALA A 926 -23.40 28.25 16.85
N TYR A 927 -24.15 27.16 16.74
CA TYR A 927 -23.59 25.80 16.72
C TYR A 927 -22.71 25.58 15.50
N TYR A 928 -23.17 25.96 14.31
CA TYR A 928 -22.39 25.87 13.07
C TYR A 928 -21.09 26.67 13.14
N ASN A 929 -21.14 27.92 13.63
CA ASN A 929 -19.93 28.73 13.81
C ASN A 929 -18.95 28.09 14.83
N ALA A 930 -19.49 27.49 15.90
CA ALA A 930 -18.67 26.77 16.87
C ALA A 930 -18.01 25.50 16.26
N GLN A 931 -18.69 24.79 15.36
CA GLN A 931 -18.10 23.65 14.64
C GLN A 931 -16.92 24.10 13.75
N LEU A 932 -16.94 25.34 13.27
CA LEU A 932 -15.83 25.94 12.53
C LEU A 932 -14.77 26.59 13.44
N SER A 933 -14.83 26.37 14.75
CA SER A 933 -13.85 26.85 15.73
C SER A 933 -12.95 25.73 16.26
N GLU A 934 -11.92 26.12 17.04
CA GLU A 934 -11.06 25.11 17.69
C GLU A 934 -11.74 24.31 18.80
N ARG A 935 -12.97 24.66 19.20
CA ARG A 935 -13.77 23.92 20.17
C ARG A 935 -14.01 22.48 19.74
N PHE A 936 -14.24 22.28 18.45
CA PHE A 936 -14.47 20.98 17.83
C PHE A 936 -13.20 20.39 17.22
N PHE A 937 -12.06 20.60 17.89
CA PHE A 937 -10.77 20.06 17.50
C PHE A 937 -10.15 19.28 18.66
N SER A 938 -9.86 18.01 18.47
CA SER A 938 -9.40 17.13 19.55
C SER A 938 -8.12 16.37 19.20
N ASP A 939 -7.56 15.67 20.20
CA ASP A 939 -6.42 14.77 20.04
C ASP A 939 -6.88 13.45 19.43
N ALA A 940 -6.57 13.23 18.16
CA ALA A 940 -6.85 12.00 17.41
C ALA A 940 -5.66 11.02 17.39
N SER A 941 -4.77 11.10 18.38
CA SER A 941 -3.64 10.19 18.51
C SER A 941 -4.10 8.77 18.83
N PHE A 942 -3.39 7.78 18.33
CA PHE A 942 -3.74 6.39 18.59
C PHE A 942 -2.53 5.46 18.68
N LEU A 943 -2.72 4.37 19.39
CA LEU A 943 -1.86 3.19 19.42
C LEU A 943 -2.70 2.00 18.99
N ARG A 944 -2.32 1.33 17.87
CA ARG A 944 -3.07 0.22 17.28
C ARG A 944 -2.23 -1.05 17.20
N LEU A 945 -2.79 -2.17 17.64
CA LEU A 945 -2.23 -3.49 17.30
C LEU A 945 -2.58 -3.80 15.84
N ARG A 946 -1.65 -3.40 14.94
CA ARG A 946 -1.85 -3.44 13.50
C ARG A 946 -1.87 -4.85 12.95
N THR A 947 -0.87 -5.65 13.32
CA THR A 947 -0.79 -7.06 12.91
C THR A 947 -0.41 -7.94 14.09
N LEU A 948 -0.99 -9.12 14.13
CA LEU A 948 -0.60 -10.23 14.99
C LEU A 948 -0.56 -11.50 14.15
N SER A 949 0.55 -12.22 14.17
CA SER A 949 0.70 -13.49 13.47
C SER A 949 1.35 -14.53 14.38
N LEU A 950 0.73 -15.70 14.47
CA LEU A 950 1.26 -16.88 15.11
C LEU A 950 1.36 -17.99 14.06
N SER A 951 2.54 -18.51 13.82
CA SER A 951 2.75 -19.64 12.90
C SER A 951 3.47 -20.80 13.59
N TYR A 952 3.22 -22.00 13.10
CA TYR A 952 3.86 -23.22 13.54
C TYR A 952 4.26 -24.09 12.36
N ASP A 953 5.55 -24.26 12.17
CA ASP A 953 6.12 -25.15 11.18
C ASP A 953 6.12 -26.58 11.72
N LEU A 954 5.37 -27.47 11.08
CA LEU A 954 5.28 -28.86 11.48
C LEU A 954 6.64 -29.59 11.26
N PRO A 955 6.99 -30.55 12.15
CA PRO A 955 8.23 -31.31 11.98
C PRO A 955 8.30 -32.04 10.65
N THR A 956 9.45 -31.95 9.97
CA THR A 956 9.64 -32.48 8.60
C THR A 956 9.64 -34.01 8.49
N LEU A 957 9.98 -34.74 9.58
CA LEU A 957 10.07 -36.22 9.54
C LEU A 957 8.71 -36.89 9.21
N PRO A 958 7.61 -36.63 9.91
CA PRO A 958 6.31 -37.23 9.58
C PRO A 958 5.74 -36.72 8.25
N LEU A 959 6.11 -35.50 7.81
CA LEU A 959 5.64 -34.92 6.56
C LEU A 959 6.23 -35.64 5.34
N LYS A 960 7.47 -36.05 5.41
CA LYS A 960 8.16 -36.79 4.33
C LYS A 960 7.52 -38.15 4.05
N GLU A 961 6.94 -38.81 5.06
CA GLU A 961 6.24 -40.09 4.91
C GLU A 961 4.98 -39.94 4.05
N ILE A 962 4.35 -38.76 4.04
CA ILE A 962 3.17 -38.44 3.21
C ILE A 962 3.52 -37.62 1.96
N GLY A 963 4.82 -37.49 1.63
CA GLY A 963 5.29 -36.82 0.41
C GLY A 963 5.37 -35.30 0.48
N LEU A 964 5.21 -34.69 1.67
CA LEU A 964 5.30 -33.24 1.87
C LEU A 964 6.72 -32.83 2.29
N LYS A 965 7.22 -31.73 1.72
CA LYS A 965 8.48 -31.12 2.12
C LYS A 965 8.34 -30.21 3.34
N GLY A 966 7.19 -29.56 3.47
CA GLY A 966 6.87 -28.65 4.57
C GLY A 966 5.38 -28.44 4.71
N CYS A 967 4.95 -28.14 5.94
CA CYS A 967 3.59 -27.73 6.24
C CYS A 967 3.65 -26.75 7.43
N SER A 968 3.01 -25.58 7.29
CA SER A 968 2.91 -24.56 8.32
C SER A 968 1.46 -24.22 8.58
N LEU A 969 1.07 -24.17 9.84
CA LEU A 969 -0.22 -23.64 10.28
C LEU A 969 -0.03 -22.21 10.75
N PHE A 970 -0.97 -21.33 10.45
CA PHE A 970 -0.87 -19.93 10.88
C PHE A 970 -2.22 -19.32 11.26
N LEU A 971 -2.17 -18.45 12.25
CA LEU A 971 -3.25 -17.56 12.67
C LEU A 971 -2.77 -16.13 12.42
N GLN A 972 -3.59 -15.32 11.75
CA GLN A 972 -3.27 -13.93 11.47
C GLN A 972 -4.43 -13.03 11.86
N ALA A 973 -4.10 -11.85 12.36
CA ALA A 973 -5.09 -10.85 12.70
C ALA A 973 -4.59 -9.44 12.36
N GLN A 974 -5.52 -8.57 12.00
CA GLN A 974 -5.26 -7.14 11.76
C GLN A 974 -6.19 -6.25 12.57
N ASN A 975 -5.70 -5.07 12.93
CA ASN A 975 -6.47 -4.00 13.60
C ASN A 975 -7.25 -4.48 14.82
N LEU A 976 -6.71 -5.46 15.59
CA LEU A 976 -7.46 -6.15 16.65
C LEU A 976 -8.03 -5.19 17.68
N PHE A 977 -7.28 -4.19 18.08
CA PHE A 977 -7.80 -3.11 18.90
C PHE A 977 -6.98 -1.84 18.79
N THR A 978 -7.61 -0.71 19.11
CA THR A 978 -7.05 0.63 19.05
C THR A 978 -7.23 1.32 20.39
N ILE A 979 -6.18 1.93 20.90
CA ILE A 979 -6.20 2.78 22.09
C ILE A 979 -6.17 4.22 21.60
N THR A 980 -7.21 4.98 21.89
CA THR A 980 -7.35 6.39 21.50
C THR A 980 -8.29 7.10 22.44
N ASN A 981 -8.14 8.42 22.56
CA ASN A 981 -9.11 9.31 23.23
C ASN A 981 -10.05 10.00 22.22
N TYR A 982 -9.92 9.71 20.94
CA TYR A 982 -10.72 10.30 19.88
C TYR A 982 -12.06 9.59 19.74
N ASN A 983 -13.14 10.29 20.00
CA ASN A 983 -14.51 9.77 19.98
C ASN A 983 -15.14 9.89 18.59
N SER A 984 -14.59 9.21 17.59
CA SER A 984 -15.20 9.13 16.27
C SER A 984 -14.95 7.75 15.65
N LEU A 985 -15.67 7.47 14.58
CA LEU A 985 -15.70 6.18 13.94
C LEU A 985 -14.31 5.75 13.43
N ASN A 986 -13.57 6.66 12.78
CA ASN A 986 -12.32 6.34 12.10
C ASN A 986 -11.16 7.26 12.51
N VAL A 987 -10.21 6.76 13.30
CA VAL A 987 -9.02 7.51 13.72
C VAL A 987 -7.98 7.73 12.62
N GLU A 988 -8.01 6.94 11.54
CA GLU A 988 -7.09 7.11 10.39
C GLU A 988 -7.56 8.18 9.42
N ASN A 989 -8.88 8.36 9.29
CA ASN A 989 -9.52 9.41 8.50
C ASN A 989 -10.47 10.24 9.39
N PRO A 990 -9.92 10.94 10.38
CA PRO A 990 -10.70 11.62 11.41
C PRO A 990 -11.52 12.78 10.82
N GLY A 991 -12.64 13.08 11.48
CA GLY A 991 -13.59 14.12 11.05
C GLY A 991 -14.56 13.70 9.95
N ASN A 992 -14.35 12.52 9.33
CA ASN A 992 -15.20 12.00 8.27
C ASN A 992 -16.00 10.78 8.73
N ALA A 993 -17.26 10.72 8.32
CA ALA A 993 -18.11 9.55 8.52
C ALA A 993 -17.77 8.46 7.49
N THR A 994 -16.64 7.77 7.69
CA THR A 994 -16.16 6.71 6.79
C THR A 994 -16.04 5.39 7.53
N LEU A 995 -16.31 4.28 6.83
CA LEU A 995 -16.15 2.95 7.40
C LEU A 995 -14.70 2.77 7.86
N PRO A 996 -14.43 2.46 9.14
CA PRO A 996 -13.06 2.23 9.59
C PRO A 996 -12.49 0.92 9.04
N ALA A 997 -11.17 0.80 9.00
CA ALA A 997 -10.50 -0.44 8.66
C ALA A 997 -11.02 -1.60 9.53
N LEU A 998 -11.30 -2.76 8.92
CA LEU A 998 -11.86 -3.91 9.64
C LEU A 998 -10.84 -4.53 10.59
N LYS A 999 -11.31 -5.00 11.75
CA LYS A 999 -10.58 -5.96 12.55
C LYS A 999 -10.80 -7.34 11.93
N THR A 1000 -9.73 -8.00 11.52
CA THR A 1000 -9.79 -9.29 10.85
C THR A 1000 -9.08 -10.39 11.63
N LEU A 1001 -9.59 -11.61 11.54
CA LEU A 1001 -8.97 -12.81 12.11
C LEU A 1001 -9.06 -13.94 11.09
N THR A 1002 -7.90 -14.51 10.72
CA THR A 1002 -7.81 -15.58 9.72
C THR A 1002 -6.99 -16.75 10.25
N LEU A 1003 -7.37 -17.97 9.84
CA LEU A 1003 -6.65 -19.21 10.08
C LEU A 1003 -6.29 -19.85 8.74
N GLY A 1004 -5.08 -20.35 8.61
CA GLY A 1004 -4.64 -20.93 7.35
C GLY A 1004 -3.57 -21.99 7.46
N VAL A 1005 -3.29 -22.59 6.31
CA VAL A 1005 -2.27 -23.61 6.10
C VAL A 1005 -1.46 -23.31 4.84
N GLN A 1006 -0.17 -23.53 4.93
CA GLN A 1006 0.75 -23.52 3.79
C GLN A 1006 1.43 -24.86 3.65
N ILE A 1007 1.44 -25.41 2.44
CA ILE A 1007 1.97 -26.73 2.11
C ILE A 1007 3.00 -26.58 1.00
N ASN A 1008 4.13 -27.27 1.16
CA ASN A 1008 5.18 -27.37 0.15
C ASN A 1008 5.36 -28.85 -0.25
N LEU A 1009 5.18 -29.13 -1.56
CA LEU A 1009 5.25 -30.46 -2.18
C LEU A 1009 6.56 -30.71 -2.90
#